data_40fb1526b57d80dccb233c41f4c0c5aa
#
_entry.id   40fb1526b57d80dccb233c41f4c0c5aa
#
_cell.length_a   1.000
_cell.length_b   1.000
_cell.length_c   1.000
_cell.angle_alpha   90.00
_cell.angle_beta   90.00
_cell.angle_gamma   90.00
#
_symmetry.space_group_name_H-M   'P 1'
#
loop_
_entity.id
_entity.type
_entity.pdbx_description
1 polymer ?
#
loop_
_entity_poly.entity_id
_entity_poly.type
_entity_poly.pdbx_seq_one_letter_code
_entity_poly.pdbx_strand_id
1 'polypeptide(L)'
;MNEYLIIRGAREHNLKDISLKIPRDKLTVITGLSGSGKSSLAFDTIYAEGQRRYVESLTSYARQFLGQMDKPDVDSIEGLSPAISIDQKTTGRNPRSTVGTVTEIHDYLRLLWARVGVPHCPVCGREIRKQSVDEIVDAVCTAPEGTRMQVLSPLVRGRKGEHRDLLSSARKSGYVRVRIDGQMYDLEDTPELDKKKKHTIEIVVDRLIRRDTDEFRHRLAEDVETAAVRGAGLVIIDCMEQGETLYSMNYACPDCGVSIEELTPRMFSFNSPYGACPACSGLGIRMKISREAIFPDERVTLREGAMNLMGFNASEDNGIAAQYFGAMGNKYGFTLDTPLEKINEAGMDALLYGTGDDKISISYEGAHGTREYTTSFEGIIPTLERRYRETTSDAMKQAYEEYMAEETCPECGGQRLKAEARAVTVGGKSLPEVSDMSIRQAREFFANLELDGNNRIIAAQILKEIDARLGFLCDVGLEYLTLSRGAGTLSGGEAQRIRLATQIGSALMGVMYILDEPSIGLHQRDNAKLIATLRRMRDLGNTVIVVEHDEETMLAADWIVDVGPGAGLHGGYIVAEGTAKDICACPESLTGQYLSGKKVIPVPKARRKPTGWLTVRGAEEHNLKHIDVRIPLGVLTCVTGVSGSGKSSLVNEIVYKQLARKLNRAKTRPGRFESMEGLEQLDKIIMIDQSPIGRTPRSNPATYTGLFDLIRRLFALSPEAKARGYKENRFSFNVKGGRCEACQGDGMKRIEMHFLPDLYVPCDVCQGHRYNRETLEVTWQGKNISEVLDMTVEEALGFFENHPQIMRKLETLYDVGLGYMKLGQASTTLSGGEAQRVKLATELSRKATGKTIYLLDEPTTGLHMADVDRLIQVLQRLTDAGNSVLVIEHNLDVIKVSDHIIDLGPEGGSGGGTVVAEGTPEQVAEVRESYTGEYLKKVL
;
A
#
# COMPACT_ATOMS: atom_id res chain seq x y z
N MET A 1 -7.67 36.65 22.39
CA MET A 1 -7.86 35.76 21.19
C MET A 1 -9.33 35.44 21.12
N ASN A 2 -9.94 35.35 19.94
CA ASN A 2 -11.32 34.90 19.82
C ASN A 2 -11.48 33.52 20.40
N GLU A 3 -12.43 33.34 21.33
CA GLU A 3 -12.73 32.03 21.94
C GLU A 3 -13.44 31.08 20.97
N TYR A 4 -13.92 31.59 19.86
CA TYR A 4 -14.72 30.89 18.86
C TYR A 4 -14.16 31.06 17.44
N LEU A 5 -14.29 30.04 16.64
CA LEU A 5 -14.27 30.07 15.19
C LEU A 5 -15.70 30.47 14.75
N ILE A 6 -15.85 31.65 14.13
CA ILE A 6 -17.15 32.18 13.72
C ILE A 6 -17.25 32.11 12.21
N ILE A 7 -18.17 31.34 11.71
CA ILE A 7 -18.46 31.14 10.28
C ILE A 7 -19.75 31.88 9.98
N ARG A 8 -19.78 32.66 8.87
CA ARG A 8 -20.96 33.38 8.43
C ARG A 8 -21.19 33.17 6.94
N GLY A 9 -22.42 32.78 6.59
CA GLY A 9 -22.85 32.68 5.22
C GLY A 9 -22.12 31.65 4.38
N ALA A 10 -21.91 30.42 4.89
CA ALA A 10 -21.29 29.35 4.11
C ALA A 10 -22.31 28.71 3.16
N ARG A 11 -21.96 28.69 1.84
CA ARG A 11 -22.82 28.21 0.75
C ARG A 11 -22.15 27.22 -0.17
N GLU A 12 -21.00 26.67 0.25
CA GLU A 12 -20.26 25.71 -0.57
C GLU A 12 -21.08 24.45 -0.83
N HIS A 13 -21.11 23.99 -2.08
CA HIS A 13 -21.88 22.83 -2.55
C HIS A 13 -23.38 22.86 -2.15
N ASN A 14 -23.79 22.03 -1.19
CA ASN A 14 -25.18 21.92 -0.74
C ASN A 14 -25.50 22.73 0.53
N LEU A 15 -24.54 23.45 1.08
CA LEU A 15 -24.75 24.27 2.27
C LEU A 15 -25.73 25.44 2.00
N LYS A 16 -26.62 25.69 2.93
CA LYS A 16 -27.76 26.63 2.79
C LYS A 16 -27.54 27.91 3.62
N ASP A 17 -26.53 28.72 3.25
CA ASP A 17 -26.20 30.00 3.88
C ASP A 17 -26.04 29.86 5.41
N ILE A 18 -25.27 28.87 5.84
CA ILE A 18 -25.14 28.53 7.25
C ILE A 18 -24.19 29.46 7.98
N SER A 19 -24.58 29.79 9.22
CA SER A 19 -23.75 30.54 10.16
C SER A 19 -23.68 29.82 11.48
N LEU A 20 -22.47 29.59 12.02
CA LEU A 20 -22.25 28.83 13.26
C LEU A 20 -21.01 29.29 14.02
N LYS A 21 -20.95 28.90 15.31
CA LYS A 21 -19.84 29.20 16.20
C LYS A 21 -19.24 27.91 16.75
N ILE A 22 -18.00 27.61 16.43
CA ILE A 22 -17.28 26.44 16.93
C ILE A 22 -16.29 26.90 18.00
N PRO A 23 -16.29 26.32 19.22
CA PRO A 23 -15.35 26.69 20.26
C PRO A 23 -13.93 26.27 19.87
N ARG A 24 -12.94 27.15 20.10
CA ARG A 24 -11.53 26.88 19.88
C ARG A 24 -10.95 26.06 21.02
N ASP A 25 -9.82 25.40 20.75
CA ASP A 25 -9.08 24.59 21.73
C ASP A 25 -9.96 23.48 22.35
N LYS A 26 -10.90 22.98 21.55
CA LYS A 26 -11.85 21.91 21.89
C LYS A 26 -11.86 20.83 20.83
N LEU A 27 -12.36 19.66 21.22
CA LEU A 27 -12.69 18.56 20.32
C LEU A 27 -14.13 18.76 19.84
N THR A 28 -14.28 19.12 18.57
CA THR A 28 -15.59 19.31 17.92
C THR A 28 -15.83 18.19 16.92
N VAL A 29 -17.00 17.55 17.00
CA VAL A 29 -17.44 16.56 16.03
C VAL A 29 -18.49 17.16 15.11
N ILE A 30 -18.30 17.06 13.79
CA ILE A 30 -19.30 17.38 12.76
C ILE A 30 -19.92 16.07 12.30
N THR A 31 -21.20 15.89 12.52
CA THR A 31 -21.95 14.68 12.20
C THR A 31 -23.20 14.95 11.36
N GLY A 32 -23.94 13.91 10.99
CA GLY A 32 -25.15 13.96 10.17
C GLY A 32 -25.19 12.92 9.07
N LEU A 33 -26.27 12.81 8.31
CA LEU A 33 -26.46 11.81 7.24
C LEU A 33 -25.35 11.89 6.15
N SER A 34 -25.11 10.80 5.44
CA SER A 34 -24.27 10.82 4.25
C SER A 34 -24.82 11.78 3.21
N GLY A 35 -23.97 12.68 2.65
CA GLY A 35 -24.40 13.71 1.72
C GLY A 35 -25.12 14.92 2.35
N SER A 36 -25.12 15.07 3.67
CA SER A 36 -25.75 16.22 4.35
C SER A 36 -24.96 17.53 4.24
N GLY A 37 -23.67 17.50 3.85
CA GLY A 37 -22.81 18.69 3.73
C GLY A 37 -21.68 18.78 4.76
N LYS A 38 -21.44 17.74 5.57
CA LYS A 38 -20.38 17.70 6.59
C LYS A 38 -18.98 18.01 6.03
N SER A 39 -18.60 17.28 4.99
CA SER A 39 -17.30 17.47 4.35
C SER A 39 -17.20 18.83 3.66
N SER A 40 -18.29 19.32 3.06
CA SER A 40 -18.35 20.68 2.49
C SER A 40 -18.12 21.74 3.55
N LEU A 41 -18.64 21.56 4.77
CA LEU A 41 -18.36 22.47 5.88
C LEU A 41 -16.92 22.34 6.38
N ALA A 42 -16.46 21.13 6.68
CA ALA A 42 -15.18 20.89 7.32
C ALA A 42 -13.99 21.15 6.38
N PHE A 43 -14.03 20.56 5.18
CA PHE A 43 -12.89 20.58 4.24
C PHE A 43 -13.01 21.68 3.20
N ASP A 44 -14.15 21.77 2.48
CA ASP A 44 -14.27 22.69 1.37
C ASP A 44 -14.51 24.15 1.84
N THR A 45 -14.94 24.35 3.10
CA THR A 45 -15.14 25.69 3.68
C THR A 45 -14.07 26.03 4.71
N ILE A 46 -14.03 25.34 5.87
CA ILE A 46 -13.15 25.72 7.00
C ILE A 46 -11.68 25.49 6.66
N TYR A 47 -11.32 24.28 6.22
CA TYR A 47 -9.94 23.95 5.86
C TYR A 47 -9.45 24.76 4.66
N ALA A 48 -10.25 24.83 3.60
CA ALA A 48 -9.90 25.53 2.38
C ALA A 48 -9.59 27.01 2.64
N GLU A 49 -10.43 27.73 3.43
CA GLU A 49 -10.18 29.12 3.80
C GLU A 49 -8.97 29.27 4.74
N GLY A 50 -8.78 28.35 5.69
CA GLY A 50 -7.62 28.33 6.58
C GLY A 50 -6.31 28.18 5.82
N GLN A 51 -6.27 27.25 4.88
CA GLN A 51 -5.11 26.99 4.03
C GLN A 51 -4.88 28.16 3.04
N ARG A 52 -5.93 28.68 2.43
CA ARG A 52 -5.85 29.85 1.53
C ARG A 52 -5.17 31.04 2.23
N ARG A 53 -5.63 31.41 3.44
CA ARG A 53 -5.05 32.51 4.22
C ARG A 53 -3.60 32.23 4.62
N TYR A 54 -3.27 30.99 4.97
CA TYR A 54 -1.90 30.60 5.27
C TYR A 54 -1.00 30.77 4.04
N VAL A 55 -1.42 30.27 2.87
CA VAL A 55 -0.68 30.42 1.61
C VAL A 55 -0.52 31.90 1.21
N GLU A 56 -1.57 32.72 1.40
CA GLU A 56 -1.50 34.17 1.15
C GLU A 56 -0.50 34.91 2.05
N SER A 57 -0.27 34.41 3.25
CA SER A 57 0.73 34.98 4.17
C SER A 57 2.18 34.66 3.78
N LEU A 58 2.42 33.71 2.87
CA LEU A 58 3.74 33.32 2.40
C LEU A 58 4.30 34.32 1.38
N THR A 59 5.62 34.23 1.14
CA THR A 59 6.29 35.04 0.13
C THR A 59 5.73 34.81 -1.28
N SER A 60 5.84 35.79 -2.17
CA SER A 60 5.39 35.66 -3.57
C SER A 60 6.04 34.48 -4.30
N TYR A 61 7.30 34.19 -3.97
CA TYR A 61 8.03 33.02 -4.51
C TYR A 61 7.39 31.69 -4.07
N ALA A 62 7.09 31.52 -2.78
CA ALA A 62 6.46 30.29 -2.27
C ALA A 62 5.04 30.10 -2.85
N ARG A 63 4.28 31.19 -3.05
CA ARG A 63 2.94 31.15 -3.66
C ARG A 63 2.95 30.67 -5.11
N GLN A 64 4.01 30.94 -5.89
CA GLN A 64 4.13 30.44 -7.27
C GLN A 64 4.22 28.90 -7.34
N PHE A 65 4.80 28.27 -6.31
CA PHE A 65 4.90 26.80 -6.25
C PHE A 65 3.65 26.13 -5.69
N LEU A 66 2.91 26.78 -4.79
CA LEU A 66 1.74 26.21 -4.13
C LEU A 66 0.43 26.41 -4.91
N GLY A 67 0.46 27.25 -5.95
CA GLY A 67 -0.72 27.58 -6.73
C GLY A 67 -1.66 28.57 -6.03
N GLN A 68 -2.59 29.12 -6.78
CA GLN A 68 -3.65 29.99 -6.25
C GLN A 68 -4.83 29.10 -5.87
N MET A 69 -5.26 29.15 -4.61
CA MET A 69 -6.44 28.42 -4.14
C MET A 69 -7.68 29.28 -4.35
N ASP A 70 -8.76 28.67 -4.83
CA ASP A 70 -10.05 29.33 -4.97
C ASP A 70 -10.59 29.71 -3.58
N LYS A 71 -11.24 30.86 -3.49
CA LYS A 71 -11.92 31.27 -2.27
C LYS A 71 -13.22 30.47 -2.14
N PRO A 72 -13.44 29.76 -1.01
CA PRO A 72 -14.72 29.09 -0.80
C PRO A 72 -15.88 30.11 -0.73
N ASP A 73 -17.07 29.64 -1.09
CA ASP A 73 -18.30 30.45 -1.03
C ASP A 73 -18.76 30.61 0.42
N VAL A 74 -18.15 31.60 1.06
CA VAL A 74 -18.41 31.98 2.46
C VAL A 74 -18.24 33.51 2.62
N ASP A 75 -19.12 34.14 3.38
CA ASP A 75 -19.03 35.59 3.61
C ASP A 75 -17.79 35.91 4.45
N SER A 76 -17.63 35.27 5.60
CA SER A 76 -16.46 35.47 6.46
C SER A 76 -16.24 34.28 7.41
N ILE A 77 -14.97 34.04 7.75
CA ILE A 77 -14.56 33.14 8.85
C ILE A 77 -13.60 33.91 9.75
N GLU A 78 -13.94 34.04 11.02
CA GLU A 78 -13.12 34.72 12.04
C GLU A 78 -12.53 33.67 12.99
N GLY A 79 -11.35 33.90 13.56
CA GLY A 79 -10.72 33.03 14.55
C GLY A 79 -9.98 31.81 13.96
N LEU A 80 -9.71 31.79 12.64
CA LEU A 80 -8.92 30.72 12.01
C LEU A 80 -7.50 30.65 12.57
N SER A 81 -7.04 29.43 12.85
CA SER A 81 -5.64 29.06 13.06
C SER A 81 -5.08 28.39 11.80
N PRO A 82 -3.74 28.23 11.69
CA PRO A 82 -3.17 27.35 10.65
C PRO A 82 -3.86 25.99 10.65
N ALA A 83 -4.36 25.56 9.50
CA ALA A 83 -5.17 24.36 9.39
C ALA A 83 -4.37 23.19 8.77
N ILE A 84 -4.49 22.01 9.35
CA ILE A 84 -3.92 20.76 8.87
C ILE A 84 -5.06 19.76 8.64
N SER A 85 -5.15 19.24 7.43
CA SER A 85 -6.11 18.20 7.07
C SER A 85 -5.48 16.81 7.15
N ILE A 86 -6.22 15.86 7.71
CA ILE A 86 -5.89 14.44 7.73
C ILE A 86 -7.06 13.70 7.08
N ASP A 87 -7.01 13.64 5.75
CA ASP A 87 -8.03 13.00 4.91
C ASP A 87 -7.77 11.50 4.71
N GLN A 88 -8.78 10.81 4.18
CA GLN A 88 -8.76 9.37 3.93
C GLN A 88 -8.06 8.98 2.61
N LYS A 89 -7.64 9.95 1.78
CA LYS A 89 -7.04 9.64 0.47
C LYS A 89 -5.81 8.75 0.62
N THR A 90 -5.77 7.66 -0.12
CA THR A 90 -4.68 6.69 -0.11
C THR A 90 -3.34 7.36 -0.40
N THR A 91 -2.33 7.00 0.39
CA THR A 91 -0.93 7.36 0.12
C THR A 91 -0.54 6.92 -1.30
N GLY A 92 0.29 7.73 -1.96
CA GLY A 92 0.75 7.43 -3.31
C GLY A 92 1.31 6.01 -3.43
N ARG A 93 1.07 5.35 -4.55
CA ARG A 93 1.51 3.98 -4.86
C ARG A 93 3.02 3.87 -5.11
N ASN A 94 3.83 4.66 -4.41
CA ASN A 94 5.28 4.57 -4.55
C ASN A 94 5.78 3.31 -3.84
N PRO A 95 6.33 2.30 -4.56
CA PRO A 95 6.79 1.04 -3.97
C PRO A 95 7.99 1.21 -3.03
N ARG A 96 8.63 2.37 -3.04
CA ARG A 96 9.75 2.70 -2.14
C ARG A 96 9.31 3.28 -0.80
N SER A 97 8.05 3.73 -0.67
CA SER A 97 7.53 4.25 0.57
C SER A 97 7.18 3.12 1.54
N THR A 98 7.70 3.19 2.76
CA THR A 98 7.40 2.25 3.85
C THR A 98 6.84 2.99 5.05
N VAL A 99 6.25 2.27 6.01
CA VAL A 99 5.82 2.86 7.29
C VAL A 99 6.97 3.64 7.93
N GLY A 100 8.17 3.06 8.00
CA GLY A 100 9.35 3.71 8.57
C GLY A 100 9.76 5.00 7.88
N THR A 101 9.60 5.10 6.54
CA THR A 101 9.94 6.33 5.79
C THR A 101 8.86 7.41 5.90
N VAL A 102 7.59 7.02 5.92
CA VAL A 102 6.45 7.96 6.05
C VAL A 102 6.41 8.58 7.44
N THR A 103 6.81 7.84 8.48
CA THR A 103 6.88 8.29 9.87
C THR A 103 8.20 8.96 10.24
N GLU A 104 9.13 9.08 9.29
CA GLU A 104 10.49 9.59 9.49
C GLU A 104 11.35 8.76 10.47
N ILE A 105 10.82 7.69 11.05
CA ILE A 105 11.56 6.81 11.97
C ILE A 105 12.80 6.25 11.30
N HIS A 106 12.71 5.87 10.00
CA HIS A 106 13.83 5.36 9.23
C HIS A 106 15.01 6.34 9.16
N ASP A 107 14.77 7.64 9.19
CA ASP A 107 15.83 8.64 9.16
C ASP A 107 16.63 8.67 10.47
N TYR A 108 15.95 8.50 11.61
CA TYR A 108 16.61 8.35 12.91
C TYR A 108 17.33 7.00 13.04
N LEU A 109 16.74 5.92 12.50
CA LEU A 109 17.41 4.62 12.46
C LEU A 109 18.72 4.67 11.65
N ARG A 110 18.69 5.27 10.46
CA ARG A 110 19.91 5.47 9.64
C ARG A 110 20.98 6.25 10.38
N LEU A 111 20.57 7.28 11.12
CA LEU A 111 21.49 8.08 11.92
C LEU A 111 22.07 7.26 13.08
N LEU A 112 21.25 6.47 13.76
CA LEU A 112 21.68 5.62 14.86
C LEU A 112 22.72 4.57 14.39
N TRP A 113 22.41 3.82 13.31
CA TRP A 113 23.34 2.82 12.75
C TRP A 113 24.63 3.44 12.22
N ALA A 114 24.59 4.65 11.68
CA ALA A 114 25.78 5.37 11.23
C ALA A 114 26.68 5.86 12.39
N ARG A 115 26.10 6.12 13.58
CA ARG A 115 26.86 6.74 14.70
C ARG A 115 27.33 5.72 15.72
N VAL A 116 26.54 4.71 16.03
CA VAL A 116 26.85 3.72 17.08
C VAL A 116 26.85 2.29 16.55
N GLY A 117 26.69 2.09 15.24
CA GLY A 117 26.65 0.77 14.61
C GLY A 117 28.02 0.10 14.62
N VAL A 118 28.02 -1.21 14.92
CA VAL A 118 29.20 -2.08 14.88
C VAL A 118 29.21 -2.82 13.54
N PRO A 119 30.18 -2.53 12.66
CA PRO A 119 30.27 -3.20 11.37
C PRO A 119 30.84 -4.60 11.49
N HIS A 120 30.29 -5.53 10.71
CA HIS A 120 30.74 -6.90 10.59
C HIS A 120 31.11 -7.22 9.14
N CYS A 121 31.97 -8.18 8.92
CA CYS A 121 32.30 -8.63 7.58
C CYS A 121 31.08 -9.33 6.94
N PRO A 122 30.60 -8.90 5.77
CA PRO A 122 29.44 -9.53 5.12
C PRO A 122 29.71 -10.97 4.64
N VAL A 123 30.99 -11.41 4.63
CA VAL A 123 31.40 -12.74 4.17
C VAL A 123 31.61 -13.71 5.34
N CYS A 124 32.38 -13.33 6.36
CA CYS A 124 32.74 -14.20 7.48
C CYS A 124 32.05 -13.84 8.82
N GLY A 125 31.31 -12.72 8.90
CA GLY A 125 30.60 -12.29 10.10
C GLY A 125 31.50 -11.68 11.20
N ARG A 126 32.81 -11.61 11.00
CA ARG A 126 33.73 -11.06 12.00
C ARG A 126 33.48 -9.58 12.19
N GLU A 127 33.51 -9.10 13.44
CA GLU A 127 33.48 -7.69 13.78
C GLU A 127 34.68 -6.96 13.19
N ILE A 128 34.43 -5.81 12.55
CA ILE A 128 35.44 -4.96 11.93
C ILE A 128 35.53 -3.67 12.75
N ARG A 129 36.72 -3.42 13.31
CA ARG A 129 37.00 -2.17 14.04
C ARG A 129 38.00 -1.33 13.27
N LYS A 130 37.82 -0.03 13.30
CA LYS A 130 38.83 0.94 12.88
C LYS A 130 39.83 1.09 14.02
N GLN A 131 41.12 0.86 13.77
CA GLN A 131 42.15 1.03 14.76
C GLN A 131 42.86 2.38 14.55
N SER A 132 43.09 3.13 15.61
CA SER A 132 43.91 4.33 15.56
C SER A 132 45.39 3.97 15.54
N VAL A 133 46.23 4.90 15.10
CA VAL A 133 47.70 4.73 15.15
C VAL A 133 48.17 4.40 16.56
N ASP A 134 47.61 5.10 17.55
CA ASP A 134 47.98 4.90 18.96
C ASP A 134 47.63 3.50 19.44
N GLU A 135 46.41 3.01 19.12
CA GLU A 135 46.00 1.65 19.45
C GLU A 135 46.87 0.58 18.78
N ILE A 136 47.33 0.80 17.52
CA ILE A 136 48.23 -0.11 16.85
C ILE A 136 49.61 -0.07 17.54
N VAL A 137 50.11 1.10 17.87
CA VAL A 137 51.39 1.30 18.57
C VAL A 137 51.34 0.61 19.94
N ASP A 138 50.27 0.84 20.73
CA ASP A 138 50.06 0.21 22.02
C ASP A 138 50.03 -1.30 21.93
N ALA A 139 49.27 -1.84 20.93
CA ALA A 139 49.20 -3.29 20.69
C ALA A 139 50.59 -3.89 20.36
N VAL A 140 51.36 -3.21 19.50
CA VAL A 140 52.69 -3.65 19.12
C VAL A 140 53.67 -3.55 20.30
N CYS A 141 53.51 -2.56 21.16
CA CYS A 141 54.33 -2.39 22.36
C CYS A 141 54.09 -3.46 23.43
N THR A 142 53.10 -4.31 23.31
CA THR A 142 52.91 -5.48 24.21
C THR A 142 53.91 -6.61 23.95
N ALA A 143 54.57 -6.61 22.78
CA ALA A 143 55.58 -7.58 22.46
C ALA A 143 56.80 -7.45 23.42
N PRO A 144 57.54 -8.54 23.72
CA PRO A 144 58.71 -8.52 24.60
C PRO A 144 59.79 -7.56 24.09
N GLU A 145 60.53 -6.94 24.99
CA GLU A 145 61.67 -6.08 24.63
C GLU A 145 62.75 -6.87 23.87
N GLY A 146 63.30 -6.28 22.82
CA GLY A 146 64.25 -6.95 21.95
C GLY A 146 63.66 -7.66 20.73
N THR A 147 62.32 -7.75 20.68
CA THR A 147 61.63 -8.36 19.49
C THR A 147 61.97 -7.61 18.22
N ARG A 148 62.44 -8.36 17.22
CA ARG A 148 62.69 -7.81 15.87
C ARG A 148 61.39 -7.83 15.07
N MET A 149 61.03 -6.69 14.51
CA MET A 149 59.81 -6.51 13.71
C MET A 149 60.05 -5.71 12.45
N GLN A 150 59.18 -5.88 11.50
CA GLN A 150 59.12 -5.04 10.30
C GLN A 150 57.69 -4.54 10.08
N VAL A 151 57.64 -3.28 9.65
CA VAL A 151 56.40 -2.62 9.27
C VAL A 151 56.22 -2.77 7.77
N LEU A 152 55.13 -3.40 7.34
CA LEU A 152 54.86 -3.69 5.93
C LEU A 152 53.57 -2.95 5.50
N SER A 153 53.61 -2.45 4.27
CA SER A 153 52.44 -1.84 3.63
C SER A 153 51.95 -2.73 2.47
N PRO A 154 50.74 -3.35 2.56
CA PRO A 154 50.20 -4.20 1.50
C PRO A 154 49.72 -3.37 0.32
N LEU A 155 50.37 -3.43 -0.82
CA LEU A 155 49.98 -2.79 -2.06
C LEU A 155 49.02 -3.62 -2.89
N VAL A 156 49.25 -4.95 -2.95
CA VAL A 156 48.45 -5.90 -3.71
C VAL A 156 48.20 -7.13 -2.85
N ARG A 157 46.96 -7.56 -2.76
CA ARG A 157 46.55 -8.79 -2.05
C ARG A 157 45.78 -9.69 -2.99
N GLY A 158 46.44 -10.80 -3.42
CA GLY A 158 45.80 -11.86 -4.19
C GLY A 158 45.21 -11.44 -5.55
N ARG A 159 45.76 -10.44 -6.21
CA ARG A 159 45.31 -9.96 -7.53
C ARG A 159 46.19 -10.43 -8.65
N LYS A 160 45.58 -10.73 -9.81
CA LYS A 160 46.30 -11.08 -11.04
C LYS A 160 46.91 -9.83 -11.68
N GLY A 161 48.11 -9.92 -12.24
CA GLY A 161 48.74 -8.81 -12.94
C GLY A 161 50.26 -8.83 -12.78
N GLU A 162 50.95 -8.13 -13.65
CA GLU A 162 52.42 -7.93 -13.59
C GLU A 162 52.84 -6.85 -12.59
N HIS A 163 51.95 -5.95 -12.20
CA HIS A 163 52.09 -4.87 -11.21
C HIS A 163 53.39 -4.02 -11.35
N ARG A 164 53.95 -3.92 -12.57
CA ARG A 164 55.22 -3.19 -12.87
C ARG A 164 55.17 -1.73 -12.46
N ASP A 165 54.03 -1.05 -12.72
CA ASP A 165 53.86 0.37 -12.39
C ASP A 165 53.90 0.61 -10.89
N LEU A 166 53.27 -0.28 -10.08
CA LEU A 166 53.27 -0.17 -8.63
C LEU A 166 54.70 -0.35 -8.05
N LEU A 167 55.43 -1.37 -8.52
CA LEU A 167 56.82 -1.61 -8.11
C LEU A 167 57.75 -0.45 -8.53
N SER A 168 57.55 0.09 -9.73
CA SER A 168 58.28 1.26 -10.20
C SER A 168 58.00 2.52 -9.37
N SER A 169 56.73 2.73 -9.00
CA SER A 169 56.32 3.81 -8.12
C SER A 169 56.93 3.69 -6.72
N ALA A 170 56.94 2.48 -6.16
CA ALA A 170 57.55 2.21 -4.87
C ALA A 170 59.05 2.50 -4.87
N ARG A 171 59.74 2.10 -5.93
CA ARG A 171 61.19 2.41 -6.13
C ARG A 171 61.45 3.93 -6.20
N LYS A 172 60.65 4.66 -6.97
CA LYS A 172 60.73 6.12 -7.07
C LYS A 172 60.50 6.84 -5.74
N SER A 173 59.70 6.25 -4.86
CA SER A 173 59.43 6.75 -3.52
C SER A 173 60.53 6.45 -2.49
N GLY A 174 61.61 5.78 -2.88
CA GLY A 174 62.80 5.54 -2.03
C GLY A 174 62.75 4.24 -1.19
N TYR A 175 61.73 3.37 -1.40
CA TYR A 175 61.70 2.09 -0.71
C TYR A 175 62.76 1.14 -1.29
N VAL A 176 63.38 0.33 -0.43
CA VAL A 176 64.51 -0.57 -0.82
C VAL A 176 64.04 -2.01 -0.96
N ARG A 177 63.05 -2.46 -0.18
CA ARG A 177 62.64 -3.86 -0.09
C ARG A 177 61.16 -4.06 -0.28
N VAL A 178 60.83 -5.20 -0.86
CA VAL A 178 59.45 -5.65 -1.09
C VAL A 178 59.34 -7.12 -0.76
N ARG A 179 58.22 -7.53 -0.20
CA ARG A 179 57.84 -8.93 -0.01
C ARG A 179 56.81 -9.29 -1.12
N ILE A 180 57.14 -10.28 -1.93
CA ILE A 180 56.28 -10.76 -3.01
C ILE A 180 56.00 -12.25 -2.76
N ASP A 181 54.72 -12.58 -2.65
CA ASP A 181 54.23 -13.95 -2.39
C ASP A 181 54.92 -14.59 -1.18
N GLY A 182 55.20 -13.82 -0.15
CA GLY A 182 55.88 -14.21 1.08
C GLY A 182 57.40 -14.22 1.03
N GLN A 183 58.03 -14.00 -0.13
CA GLN A 183 59.50 -13.93 -0.27
C GLN A 183 59.99 -12.48 -0.36
N MET A 184 61.11 -12.22 0.32
CA MET A 184 61.75 -10.91 0.37
C MET A 184 62.66 -10.70 -0.83
N TYR A 185 62.50 -9.51 -1.48
CA TYR A 185 63.34 -9.07 -2.61
C TYR A 185 63.78 -7.64 -2.38
N ASP A 186 64.99 -7.31 -2.92
CA ASP A 186 65.32 -5.91 -3.08
C ASP A 186 64.55 -5.35 -4.29
N LEU A 187 64.06 -4.12 -4.19
CA LEU A 187 63.19 -3.53 -5.23
C LEU A 187 63.93 -3.34 -6.57
N GLU A 188 65.28 -3.41 -6.56
CA GLU A 188 66.12 -3.36 -7.78
C GLU A 188 66.12 -4.71 -8.50
N ASP A 189 66.00 -5.84 -7.78
CA ASP A 189 66.10 -7.21 -8.28
C ASP A 189 64.78 -7.99 -8.20
N THR A 190 63.68 -7.35 -8.40
CA THR A 190 62.32 -7.98 -8.34
C THR A 190 62.11 -8.89 -9.55
N PRO A 191 61.60 -10.12 -9.36
CA PRO A 191 61.30 -11.06 -10.44
C PRO A 191 60.16 -10.53 -11.33
N GLU A 192 60.12 -10.91 -12.59
CA GLU A 192 58.95 -10.70 -13.45
C GLU A 192 57.78 -11.51 -12.98
N LEU A 193 56.61 -10.85 -12.72
CA LEU A 193 55.43 -11.47 -12.20
C LEU A 193 54.54 -12.01 -13.33
N ASP A 194 53.99 -13.20 -13.11
CA ASP A 194 53.11 -13.88 -14.08
C ASP A 194 51.74 -13.18 -14.10
N LYS A 195 51.34 -12.60 -15.21
CA LYS A 195 50.05 -11.92 -15.42
C LYS A 195 48.82 -12.77 -15.09
N LYS A 196 48.97 -14.08 -15.16
CA LYS A 196 47.84 -15.05 -14.95
C LYS A 196 47.73 -15.52 -13.50
N LYS A 197 48.77 -15.37 -12.70
CA LYS A 197 48.79 -15.76 -11.29
C LYS A 197 48.34 -14.61 -10.38
N LYS A 198 47.83 -15.00 -9.22
CA LYS A 198 47.51 -14.04 -8.16
C LYS A 198 48.78 -13.76 -7.36
N HIS A 199 49.09 -12.47 -7.16
CA HIS A 199 50.24 -12.02 -6.40
C HIS A 199 49.82 -11.21 -5.19
N THR A 200 50.62 -11.31 -4.12
CA THR A 200 50.57 -10.46 -2.94
C THR A 200 51.88 -9.69 -2.87
N ILE A 201 51.78 -8.35 -2.81
CA ILE A 201 52.96 -7.46 -2.86
C ILE A 201 52.86 -6.52 -1.66
N GLU A 202 53.90 -6.50 -0.84
CA GLU A 202 53.96 -5.70 0.39
C GLU A 202 55.30 -4.98 0.45
N ILE A 203 55.27 -3.64 0.65
CA ILE A 203 56.49 -2.87 0.79
C ILE A 203 56.94 -2.90 2.25
N VAL A 204 58.21 -3.06 2.50
CA VAL A 204 58.84 -2.88 3.79
C VAL A 204 59.03 -1.40 4.04
N VAL A 205 58.30 -0.82 4.97
CA VAL A 205 58.41 0.58 5.36
C VAL A 205 59.63 0.78 6.25
N ASP A 206 59.71 0.00 7.34
CA ASP A 206 60.84 0.03 8.25
C ASP A 206 61.09 -1.32 8.95
N ARG A 207 62.25 -1.45 9.57
CA ARG A 207 62.68 -2.57 10.41
C ARG A 207 63.08 -2.07 11.78
N LEU A 208 62.38 -2.50 12.79
CA LEU A 208 62.53 -2.02 14.13
C LEU A 208 62.92 -3.13 15.11
N ILE A 209 63.54 -2.75 16.22
CA ILE A 209 63.74 -3.61 17.37
C ILE A 209 62.98 -2.96 18.54
N ARG A 210 62.09 -3.70 19.15
CA ARG A 210 61.26 -3.21 20.24
C ARG A 210 62.15 -2.75 21.41
N ARG A 211 62.00 -1.47 21.80
CA ARG A 211 62.63 -0.85 22.95
C ARG A 211 61.58 -0.13 23.78
N ASP A 212 61.76 -0.06 25.11
CA ASP A 212 60.80 0.66 25.99
C ASP A 212 61.21 2.14 26.11
N THR A 213 61.16 2.85 25.00
CA THR A 213 61.51 4.27 24.88
C THR A 213 60.51 5.04 24.08
N ASP A 214 60.36 6.33 24.41
CA ASP A 214 59.40 7.21 23.69
C ASP A 214 59.86 7.40 22.20
N GLU A 215 61.15 7.37 21.94
CA GLU A 215 61.71 7.45 20.58
C GLU A 215 61.26 6.28 19.72
N PHE A 216 61.16 5.06 20.28
CA PHE A 216 60.65 3.90 19.55
C PHE A 216 59.16 4.05 19.25
N ARG A 217 58.40 4.53 20.22
CA ARG A 217 56.93 4.75 20.04
C ARG A 217 56.66 5.79 18.94
N HIS A 218 57.40 6.91 18.96
CA HIS A 218 57.27 7.94 17.91
C HIS A 218 57.62 7.41 16.53
N ARG A 219 58.74 6.69 16.40
CA ARG A 219 59.17 6.15 15.11
C ARG A 219 58.18 5.08 14.59
N LEU A 220 57.70 4.20 15.49
CA LEU A 220 56.70 3.23 15.11
C LEU A 220 55.40 3.89 14.66
N ALA A 221 54.97 4.98 15.28
CA ALA A 221 53.80 5.73 14.88
C ALA A 221 53.94 6.32 13.48
N GLU A 222 55.07 6.94 13.17
CA GLU A 222 55.37 7.48 11.85
C GLU A 222 55.41 6.40 10.75
N ASP A 223 55.96 5.23 11.08
CA ASP A 223 56.03 4.10 10.19
C ASP A 223 54.65 3.49 9.92
N VAL A 224 53.82 3.39 10.97
CA VAL A 224 52.45 2.92 10.86
C VAL A 224 51.59 3.87 10.01
N GLU A 225 51.74 5.19 10.21
CA GLU A 225 51.05 6.19 9.38
C GLU A 225 51.51 6.09 7.91
N THR A 226 52.79 5.99 7.67
CA THR A 226 53.39 5.84 6.33
C THR A 226 52.90 4.57 5.65
N ALA A 227 52.89 3.43 6.37
CA ALA A 227 52.41 2.15 5.89
C ALA A 227 50.91 2.22 5.55
N ALA A 228 50.12 2.85 6.39
CA ALA A 228 48.67 2.99 6.22
C ALA A 228 48.33 3.85 4.98
N VAL A 229 49.03 4.98 4.77
CA VAL A 229 48.82 5.84 3.61
C VAL A 229 49.05 5.06 2.31
N ARG A 230 50.10 4.23 2.25
CA ARG A 230 50.45 3.46 1.08
C ARG A 230 49.61 2.20 0.90
N GLY A 231 49.28 1.53 2.00
CA GLY A 231 48.45 0.30 2.04
C GLY A 231 46.97 0.55 2.05
N ALA A 232 46.49 1.75 1.67
CA ALA A 232 45.09 2.13 1.70
C ALA A 232 44.41 1.83 3.06
N GLY A 233 45.10 2.20 4.15
CA GLY A 233 44.66 2.04 5.52
C GLY A 233 44.99 0.70 6.16
N LEU A 234 45.70 -0.19 5.46
CA LEU A 234 46.15 -1.47 6.00
C LEU A 234 47.64 -1.40 6.36
N VAL A 235 48.01 -2.01 7.49
CA VAL A 235 49.38 -2.11 8.01
C VAL A 235 49.62 -3.53 8.48
N ILE A 236 50.70 -4.14 8.07
CA ILE A 236 51.15 -5.46 8.58
C ILE A 236 52.38 -5.25 9.47
N ILE A 237 52.30 -5.74 10.68
CA ILE A 237 53.44 -5.84 11.57
C ILE A 237 53.85 -7.32 11.64
N ASP A 238 55.03 -7.61 11.12
CA ASP A 238 55.62 -8.95 11.14
C ASP A 238 56.68 -9.00 12.26
N CYS A 239 56.32 -9.67 13.36
CA CYS A 239 57.22 -9.97 14.44
C CYS A 239 57.90 -11.31 14.13
N MET A 240 59.17 -11.27 13.64
CA MET A 240 59.89 -12.41 13.07
C MET A 240 59.85 -13.72 13.88
N GLU A 241 59.57 -13.67 15.19
CA GLU A 241 59.53 -14.83 16.10
C GLU A 241 58.11 -15.16 16.54
N GLN A 242 57.12 -14.26 16.36
CA GLN A 242 55.75 -14.39 16.85
C GLN A 242 54.68 -14.41 15.76
N GLY A 243 55.12 -14.21 14.48
CA GLY A 243 54.23 -14.15 13.33
C GLY A 243 53.80 -12.73 12.95
N GLU A 244 52.98 -12.66 11.91
CA GLU A 244 52.50 -11.38 11.37
C GLU A 244 51.06 -11.05 11.88
N THR A 245 50.83 -9.78 12.15
CA THR A 245 49.52 -9.26 12.51
C THR A 245 49.13 -8.14 11.55
N LEU A 246 47.97 -8.27 10.93
CA LEU A 246 47.38 -7.25 10.06
C LEU A 246 46.52 -6.31 10.92
N TYR A 247 46.83 -5.03 10.82
CA TYR A 247 46.06 -3.92 11.42
C TYR A 247 45.34 -3.15 10.32
N SER A 248 44.22 -2.57 10.65
CA SER A 248 43.43 -1.78 9.70
C SER A 248 42.98 -0.45 10.34
N MET A 249 43.37 0.65 9.72
CA MET A 249 42.91 1.99 10.04
C MET A 249 41.56 2.31 9.34
N ASN A 250 41.14 1.47 8.43
CA ASN A 250 39.81 1.52 7.78
C ASN A 250 38.96 0.35 8.28
N TYR A 251 37.66 0.42 8.03
CA TYR A 251 36.75 -0.72 8.27
C TYR A 251 37.00 -1.84 7.26
N ALA A 252 38.05 -2.62 7.42
CA ALA A 252 38.39 -3.72 6.55
C ALA A 252 38.53 -5.05 7.32
N CYS A 253 37.99 -6.13 6.74
CA CYS A 253 38.14 -7.44 7.31
C CYS A 253 39.57 -8.00 7.04
N PRO A 254 40.34 -8.37 8.07
CA PRO A 254 41.68 -8.89 7.90
C PRO A 254 41.70 -10.23 7.13
N ASP A 255 40.66 -11.07 7.32
CA ASP A 255 40.61 -12.41 6.75
C ASP A 255 40.12 -12.43 5.30
N CYS A 256 39.06 -11.67 5.02
CA CYS A 256 38.38 -11.66 3.71
C CYS A 256 38.86 -10.54 2.78
N GLY A 257 39.54 -9.53 3.31
CA GLY A 257 39.99 -8.36 2.55
C GLY A 257 38.85 -7.44 2.07
N VAL A 258 37.62 -7.66 2.57
CA VAL A 258 36.47 -6.79 2.28
C VAL A 258 36.60 -5.53 3.09
N SER A 259 36.55 -4.38 2.42
CA SER A 259 36.56 -3.04 3.04
C SER A 259 35.14 -2.46 3.02
N ILE A 260 34.72 -1.94 4.17
CA ILE A 260 33.46 -1.19 4.31
C ILE A 260 33.81 0.29 4.28
N GLU A 261 33.08 1.06 3.48
CA GLU A 261 33.20 2.52 3.46
C GLU A 261 32.84 3.12 4.83
N GLU A 262 33.19 4.37 5.06
CA GLU A 262 32.84 5.07 6.29
C GLU A 262 31.32 5.02 6.52
N LEU A 263 30.90 4.67 7.76
CA LEU A 263 29.51 4.56 8.13
C LEU A 263 28.80 5.90 8.07
N THR A 264 28.10 6.14 6.99
CA THR A 264 27.31 7.37 6.78
C THR A 264 25.80 7.04 6.73
N PRO A 265 24.90 7.96 7.10
CA PRO A 265 23.47 7.71 7.00
C PRO A 265 22.98 7.35 5.59
N ARG A 266 23.71 7.75 4.53
CA ARG A 266 23.40 7.41 3.13
C ARG A 266 23.58 5.92 2.83
N MET A 267 24.51 5.26 3.50
CA MET A 267 24.77 3.82 3.37
C MET A 267 23.57 2.97 3.82
N PHE A 268 22.75 3.48 4.74
CA PHE A 268 21.59 2.81 5.29
C PHE A 268 20.27 3.21 4.61
N SER A 269 20.33 3.95 3.50
CA SER A 269 19.15 4.36 2.73
C SER A 269 18.97 3.49 1.50
N PHE A 270 17.87 2.76 1.44
CA PHE A 270 17.50 1.98 0.26
C PHE A 270 16.99 2.88 -0.90
N ASN A 271 16.72 4.17 -0.65
CA ASN A 271 16.40 5.18 -1.67
C ASN A 271 17.65 5.85 -2.27
N SER A 272 18.83 5.56 -1.74
CA SER A 272 20.10 6.10 -2.22
C SER A 272 20.90 5.01 -2.94
N PRO A 273 21.54 5.29 -4.09
CA PRO A 273 22.43 4.35 -4.77
C PRO A 273 23.59 3.84 -3.90
N TYR A 274 23.98 4.59 -2.88
CA TYR A 274 25.03 4.20 -1.93
C TYR A 274 24.63 3.03 -1.03
N GLY A 275 23.35 2.96 -0.62
CA GLY A 275 22.87 1.93 0.30
C GLY A 275 21.97 0.90 -0.35
N ALA A 276 21.34 1.22 -1.48
CA ALA A 276 20.39 0.34 -2.15
C ALA A 276 21.05 -0.94 -2.70
N CYS A 277 20.39 -2.08 -2.54
CA CYS A 277 20.81 -3.31 -3.21
C CYS A 277 20.87 -3.08 -4.73
N PRO A 278 22.00 -3.37 -5.39
CA PRO A 278 22.18 -3.09 -6.82
C PRO A 278 21.22 -3.91 -7.70
N ALA A 279 20.85 -5.11 -7.26
CA ALA A 279 20.03 -6.03 -8.02
C ALA A 279 18.55 -5.63 -8.10
N CYS A 280 18.00 -5.04 -7.03
CA CYS A 280 16.59 -4.58 -6.98
C CYS A 280 16.46 -3.06 -6.86
N SER A 281 17.57 -2.33 -6.91
CA SER A 281 17.58 -0.86 -6.76
C SER A 281 16.82 -0.36 -5.52
N GLY A 282 16.91 -1.11 -4.41
CA GLY A 282 16.27 -0.78 -3.14
C GLY A 282 14.79 -1.15 -3.03
N LEU A 283 14.21 -1.87 -3.99
CA LEU A 283 12.80 -2.29 -3.93
C LEU A 283 12.58 -3.52 -3.02
N GLY A 284 13.59 -4.39 -2.86
CA GLY A 284 13.49 -5.65 -2.13
C GLY A 284 12.81 -6.77 -2.92
N ILE A 285 12.15 -6.43 -4.00
CA ILE A 285 11.44 -7.35 -4.91
C ILE A 285 11.90 -7.11 -6.35
N ARG A 286 11.66 -8.12 -7.19
CA ARG A 286 11.80 -8.02 -8.65
C ARG A 286 10.49 -8.46 -9.29
N MET A 287 10.07 -7.75 -10.31
CA MET A 287 8.99 -8.20 -11.18
C MET A 287 9.56 -9.22 -12.15
N LYS A 288 9.07 -10.45 -12.11
CA LYS A 288 9.50 -11.53 -12.97
C LYS A 288 8.27 -12.19 -13.60
N ILE A 289 8.37 -12.51 -14.89
CA ILE A 289 7.32 -13.25 -15.55
C ILE A 289 7.25 -14.64 -14.93
N SER A 290 6.08 -15.02 -14.43
CA SER A 290 5.90 -16.28 -13.71
C SER A 290 5.06 -17.28 -14.50
N ARG A 291 5.40 -18.58 -14.34
CA ARG A 291 4.65 -19.70 -14.93
C ARG A 291 3.16 -19.62 -14.52
N GLU A 292 2.91 -19.35 -13.25
CA GLU A 292 1.55 -19.33 -12.70
C GLU A 292 0.71 -18.17 -13.24
N ALA A 293 1.36 -17.04 -13.60
CA ALA A 293 0.68 -15.92 -14.23
C ALA A 293 0.41 -16.18 -15.73
N ILE A 294 1.32 -16.91 -16.39
CA ILE A 294 1.13 -17.35 -17.78
C ILE A 294 0.03 -18.41 -17.86
N PHE A 295 0.07 -19.41 -16.99
CA PHE A 295 -0.81 -20.57 -16.93
C PHE A 295 -1.62 -20.58 -15.63
N PRO A 296 -2.68 -19.77 -15.52
CA PRO A 296 -3.45 -19.66 -14.27
C PRO A 296 -4.27 -20.92 -13.95
N ASP A 297 -4.59 -21.75 -14.93
CA ASP A 297 -5.26 -23.05 -14.74
C ASP A 297 -4.57 -24.14 -15.59
N GLU A 298 -3.80 -25.01 -14.96
CA GLU A 298 -3.03 -26.05 -15.65
C GLU A 298 -3.88 -27.24 -16.11
N ARG A 299 -5.17 -27.28 -15.77
CA ARG A 299 -6.12 -28.31 -16.28
C ARG A 299 -6.63 -28.02 -17.67
N VAL A 300 -6.49 -26.77 -18.10
CA VAL A 300 -6.90 -26.31 -19.43
C VAL A 300 -5.83 -26.63 -20.46
N THR A 301 -6.23 -26.92 -21.70
CA THR A 301 -5.32 -27.23 -22.78
C THR A 301 -4.86 -25.96 -23.53
N LEU A 302 -3.76 -26.02 -24.27
CA LEU A 302 -3.31 -24.92 -25.11
C LEU A 302 -4.36 -24.51 -26.15
N ARG A 303 -5.12 -25.47 -26.70
CA ARG A 303 -6.21 -25.25 -27.65
C ARG A 303 -7.41 -24.54 -27.01
N GLU A 304 -7.75 -24.89 -25.78
CA GLU A 304 -8.85 -24.27 -25.03
C GLU A 304 -8.52 -22.84 -24.53
N GLY A 305 -7.32 -22.35 -24.82
CA GLY A 305 -6.89 -21.01 -24.44
C GLY A 305 -6.29 -20.92 -23.04
N ALA A 306 -5.54 -21.95 -22.60
CA ALA A 306 -4.76 -21.91 -21.37
C ALA A 306 -3.89 -20.66 -21.28
N MET A 307 -3.53 -20.09 -22.44
CA MET A 307 -2.78 -18.87 -22.56
C MET A 307 -3.45 -17.93 -23.59
N ASN A 308 -3.98 -16.82 -23.13
CA ASN A 308 -4.60 -15.80 -23.99
C ASN A 308 -3.68 -14.60 -24.20
N LEU A 309 -2.45 -14.84 -24.61
CA LEU A 309 -1.42 -13.85 -24.87
C LEU A 309 -1.33 -13.51 -26.36
N MET A 310 -1.22 -12.22 -26.66
CA MET A 310 -1.04 -11.74 -28.03
C MET A 310 0.20 -12.39 -28.68
N GLY A 311 -0.02 -13.18 -29.73
CA GLY A 311 1.02 -13.92 -30.46
C GLY A 311 1.33 -15.33 -29.92
N PHE A 312 0.63 -15.78 -28.88
CA PHE A 312 0.77 -17.15 -28.32
C PHE A 312 -0.58 -17.91 -28.22
N ASN A 313 -1.64 -17.38 -28.84
CA ASN A 313 -2.92 -18.06 -28.87
C ASN A 313 -2.88 -19.25 -29.83
N ALA A 314 -3.10 -20.46 -29.32
CA ALA A 314 -3.11 -21.71 -30.08
C ALA A 314 -4.52 -22.29 -30.30
N SER A 315 -5.58 -21.50 -30.11
CA SER A 315 -6.97 -21.93 -30.31
C SER A 315 -7.34 -22.14 -31.80
N GLU A 316 -6.59 -21.51 -32.72
CA GLU A 316 -6.77 -21.66 -34.15
C GLU A 316 -5.71 -22.59 -34.73
N ASP A 317 -6.11 -23.66 -35.42
CA ASP A 317 -5.21 -24.69 -35.97
C ASP A 317 -4.15 -24.14 -36.94
N ASN A 318 -4.47 -23.12 -37.68
CA ASN A 318 -3.57 -22.49 -38.67
C ASN A 318 -2.78 -21.29 -38.07
N GLY A 319 -2.94 -21.02 -36.76
CA GLY A 319 -2.20 -19.95 -36.08
C GLY A 319 -0.72 -20.26 -35.95
N ILE A 320 0.14 -19.23 -36.05
CA ILE A 320 1.61 -19.38 -35.90
C ILE A 320 1.94 -20.06 -34.57
N ALA A 321 1.29 -19.69 -33.48
CA ALA A 321 1.50 -20.27 -32.15
C ALA A 321 1.14 -21.75 -32.12
N ALA A 322 0.02 -22.15 -32.74
CA ALA A 322 -0.41 -23.54 -32.79
C ALA A 322 0.61 -24.42 -33.55
N GLN A 323 1.22 -23.89 -34.59
CA GLN A 323 2.26 -24.59 -35.36
C GLN A 323 3.55 -24.76 -34.53
N TYR A 324 4.02 -23.71 -33.84
CA TYR A 324 5.17 -23.80 -32.93
C TYR A 324 4.93 -24.81 -31.81
N PHE A 325 3.78 -24.71 -31.14
CA PHE A 325 3.46 -25.59 -30.03
C PHE A 325 3.17 -27.03 -30.47
N GLY A 326 2.58 -27.20 -31.65
CA GLY A 326 2.38 -28.51 -32.26
C GLY A 326 3.71 -29.19 -32.63
N ALA A 327 4.64 -28.43 -33.22
CA ALA A 327 5.99 -28.95 -33.53
C ALA A 327 6.77 -29.30 -32.25
N MET A 328 6.66 -28.51 -31.20
CA MET A 328 7.23 -28.85 -29.89
C MET A 328 6.55 -30.07 -29.28
N GLY A 329 5.24 -30.19 -29.38
CA GLY A 329 4.47 -31.32 -28.91
C GLY A 329 4.93 -32.63 -29.54
N ASN A 330 5.17 -32.63 -30.83
CA ASN A 330 5.72 -33.81 -31.57
C ASN A 330 7.12 -34.19 -31.06
N LYS A 331 7.95 -33.22 -30.65
CA LYS A 331 9.31 -33.48 -30.18
C LYS A 331 9.36 -33.90 -28.70
N TYR A 332 8.57 -33.24 -27.86
CA TYR A 332 8.59 -33.40 -26.42
C TYR A 332 7.47 -34.30 -25.85
N GLY A 333 6.60 -34.85 -26.71
CA GLY A 333 5.61 -35.86 -26.35
C GLY A 333 4.32 -35.31 -25.74
N PHE A 334 3.79 -34.17 -26.23
CA PHE A 334 2.50 -33.66 -25.87
C PHE A 334 1.71 -33.18 -27.11
N THR A 335 0.44 -32.88 -26.99
CA THR A 335 -0.41 -32.31 -28.03
C THR A 335 -1.03 -30.99 -27.58
N LEU A 336 -1.62 -30.22 -28.48
CA LEU A 336 -2.34 -28.99 -28.12
C LEU A 336 -3.56 -29.25 -27.22
N ASP A 337 -4.07 -30.49 -27.24
CA ASP A 337 -5.21 -30.97 -26.46
C ASP A 337 -4.80 -31.66 -25.16
N THR A 338 -3.49 -31.70 -24.83
CA THR A 338 -2.98 -32.22 -23.56
C THR A 338 -3.17 -31.16 -22.47
N PRO A 339 -3.84 -31.45 -21.34
CA PRO A 339 -3.88 -30.56 -20.18
C PRO A 339 -2.46 -30.20 -19.73
N LEU A 340 -2.21 -28.93 -19.38
CA LEU A 340 -0.87 -28.46 -19.02
C LEU A 340 -0.25 -29.24 -17.86
N GLU A 341 -1.06 -29.67 -16.87
CA GLU A 341 -0.62 -30.49 -15.74
C GLU A 341 -0.08 -31.87 -16.14
N LYS A 342 -0.43 -32.34 -17.35
CA LYS A 342 0.03 -33.64 -17.90
C LYS A 342 1.18 -33.51 -18.89
N ILE A 343 1.58 -32.30 -19.24
CA ILE A 343 2.79 -32.06 -20.03
C ILE A 343 3.99 -32.37 -19.16
N ASN A 344 4.92 -33.19 -19.68
CA ASN A 344 6.15 -33.53 -18.97
C ASN A 344 7.04 -32.28 -18.75
N GLU A 345 7.95 -32.37 -17.79
CA GLU A 345 8.81 -31.26 -17.39
C GLU A 345 9.63 -30.68 -18.55
N ALA A 346 10.20 -31.56 -19.40
CA ALA A 346 10.98 -31.14 -20.58
C ALA A 346 10.14 -30.37 -21.61
N GLY A 347 8.88 -30.78 -21.83
CA GLY A 347 7.94 -30.08 -22.70
C GLY A 347 7.51 -28.74 -22.11
N MET A 348 7.28 -28.67 -20.82
CA MET A 348 6.93 -27.43 -20.12
C MET A 348 8.10 -26.45 -20.12
N ASP A 349 9.33 -26.90 -19.86
CA ASP A 349 10.53 -26.09 -19.93
C ASP A 349 10.78 -25.56 -21.36
N ALA A 350 10.58 -26.38 -22.36
CA ALA A 350 10.68 -25.96 -23.75
C ALA A 350 9.64 -24.87 -24.11
N LEU A 351 8.41 -24.97 -23.58
CA LEU A 351 7.38 -23.93 -23.72
C LEU A 351 7.77 -22.62 -23.03
N LEU A 352 8.23 -22.71 -21.78
CA LEU A 352 8.49 -21.53 -20.96
C LEU A 352 9.82 -20.86 -21.31
N TYR A 353 10.90 -21.63 -21.40
CA TYR A 353 12.28 -21.11 -21.52
C TYR A 353 12.88 -21.29 -22.91
N GLY A 354 12.20 -22.02 -23.80
CA GLY A 354 12.63 -22.25 -25.16
C GLY A 354 13.36 -23.57 -25.39
N THR A 355 13.62 -23.85 -26.67
CA THR A 355 14.26 -25.11 -27.10
C THR A 355 15.78 -25.04 -27.13
N GLY A 356 16.40 -23.91 -26.78
CA GLY A 356 17.85 -23.72 -26.83
C GLY A 356 18.41 -23.99 -28.24
N ASP A 357 19.41 -24.87 -28.31
CA ASP A 357 20.02 -25.32 -29.59
C ASP A 357 19.18 -26.38 -30.32
N ASP A 358 18.16 -26.92 -29.65
CA ASP A 358 17.25 -27.90 -30.21
C ASP A 358 16.34 -27.28 -31.26
N LYS A 359 16.42 -27.80 -32.49
CA LYS A 359 15.59 -27.35 -33.60
C LYS A 359 14.28 -28.11 -33.69
N ILE A 360 13.22 -27.39 -34.02
CA ILE A 360 11.88 -27.92 -34.30
C ILE A 360 11.53 -27.65 -35.77
N SER A 361 10.82 -28.57 -36.42
CA SER A 361 10.36 -28.42 -37.81
C SER A 361 8.93 -27.92 -37.83
N ILE A 362 8.72 -26.77 -38.44
CA ILE A 362 7.41 -26.10 -38.58
C ILE A 362 6.97 -26.21 -40.02
N SER A 363 5.74 -26.65 -40.21
CA SER A 363 5.09 -26.75 -41.51
C SER A 363 4.08 -25.59 -41.68
N TYR A 364 4.27 -24.71 -42.63
CA TYR A 364 3.39 -23.59 -42.91
C TYR A 364 2.70 -23.80 -44.26
N GLU A 365 1.36 -23.83 -44.28
CA GLU A 365 0.54 -23.82 -45.49
C GLU A 365 0.30 -22.38 -45.93
N GLY A 366 0.98 -21.95 -46.99
CA GLY A 366 0.78 -20.66 -47.62
C GLY A 366 0.06 -20.77 -48.96
N ALA A 367 -0.31 -19.63 -49.54
CA ALA A 367 -0.99 -19.54 -50.86
C ALA A 367 -0.26 -20.25 -52.02
N HIS A 368 1.01 -20.65 -51.84
CA HIS A 368 1.87 -21.29 -52.84
C HIS A 368 2.35 -22.71 -52.42
N GLY A 369 1.64 -23.38 -51.51
CA GLY A 369 1.95 -24.72 -51.03
C GLY A 369 2.56 -24.75 -49.62
N THR A 370 2.77 -25.97 -49.11
CA THR A 370 3.37 -26.23 -47.79
C THR A 370 4.85 -25.96 -47.82
N ARG A 371 5.36 -25.12 -46.90
CA ARG A 371 6.79 -24.88 -46.67
C ARG A 371 7.20 -25.39 -45.29
N GLU A 372 8.23 -26.21 -45.26
CA GLU A 372 8.86 -26.65 -44.00
C GLU A 372 10.11 -25.81 -43.74
N TYR A 373 10.27 -25.34 -42.54
CA TYR A 373 11.50 -24.71 -42.07
C TYR A 373 11.84 -25.17 -40.67
N THR A 374 13.12 -25.23 -40.39
CA THR A 374 13.64 -25.68 -39.11
C THR A 374 14.13 -24.49 -38.33
N THR A 375 13.63 -24.31 -37.10
CA THR A 375 13.98 -23.15 -36.23
C THR A 375 14.07 -23.63 -34.78
N SER A 376 14.58 -22.74 -33.90
CA SER A 376 14.46 -22.88 -32.46
C SER A 376 13.35 -21.97 -31.93
N PHE A 377 12.77 -22.32 -30.80
CA PHE A 377 11.80 -21.51 -30.10
C PHE A 377 12.47 -20.77 -28.95
N GLU A 378 12.33 -19.45 -28.89
CA GLU A 378 12.96 -18.59 -27.88
C GLU A 378 12.43 -18.85 -26.45
N GLY A 379 11.20 -19.36 -26.33
CA GLY A 379 10.48 -19.50 -25.07
C GLY A 379 9.50 -18.36 -24.82
N ILE A 380 8.44 -18.65 -24.07
CA ILE A 380 7.42 -17.66 -23.74
C ILE A 380 7.99 -16.57 -22.81
N ILE A 381 8.68 -16.97 -21.74
CA ILE A 381 9.25 -16.05 -20.73
C ILE A 381 10.29 -15.12 -21.36
N PRO A 382 11.34 -15.61 -22.05
CA PRO A 382 12.33 -14.74 -22.69
C PRO A 382 11.72 -13.79 -23.71
N THR A 383 10.75 -14.27 -24.50
CA THR A 383 10.04 -13.44 -25.49
C THR A 383 9.27 -12.31 -24.81
N LEU A 384 8.54 -12.59 -23.71
CA LEU A 384 7.79 -11.57 -22.98
C LEU A 384 8.72 -10.55 -22.31
N GLU A 385 9.83 -11.02 -21.69
CA GLU A 385 10.83 -10.14 -21.08
C GLU A 385 11.50 -9.22 -22.11
N ARG A 386 11.81 -9.73 -23.29
CA ARG A 386 12.35 -8.94 -24.38
C ARG A 386 11.33 -7.90 -24.86
N ARG A 387 10.09 -8.31 -25.15
CA ARG A 387 9.01 -7.41 -25.59
C ARG A 387 8.70 -6.34 -24.54
N TYR A 388 8.73 -6.67 -23.26
CA TYR A 388 8.55 -5.70 -22.16
C TYR A 388 9.64 -4.63 -22.15
N ARG A 389 10.90 -5.03 -22.39
CA ARG A 389 12.04 -4.09 -22.46
C ARG A 389 12.01 -3.21 -23.69
N GLU A 390 11.57 -3.75 -24.83
CA GLU A 390 11.62 -3.06 -26.12
C GLU A 390 10.41 -2.16 -26.37
N THR A 391 9.26 -2.43 -25.74
CA THR A 391 8.05 -1.64 -25.97
C THR A 391 8.13 -0.24 -25.37
N THR A 392 7.70 0.75 -26.13
CA THR A 392 7.55 2.15 -25.68
C THR A 392 6.09 2.49 -25.31
N SER A 393 5.16 1.57 -25.53
CA SER A 393 3.74 1.76 -25.26
C SER A 393 3.42 1.40 -23.81
N ASP A 394 2.92 2.36 -23.03
CA ASP A 394 2.52 2.13 -21.63
C ASP A 394 1.38 1.11 -21.51
N ALA A 395 0.43 1.09 -22.47
CA ALA A 395 -0.62 0.09 -22.50
C ALA A 395 -0.09 -1.33 -22.70
N MET A 396 0.95 -1.51 -23.55
CA MET A 396 1.59 -2.82 -23.75
C MET A 396 2.43 -3.22 -22.55
N LYS A 397 3.14 -2.28 -21.90
CA LYS A 397 3.86 -2.57 -20.65
C LYS A 397 2.90 -3.08 -19.59
N GLN A 398 1.78 -2.39 -19.40
CA GLN A 398 0.75 -2.78 -18.44
C GLN A 398 0.15 -4.16 -18.74
N ALA A 399 -0.04 -4.50 -20.04
CA ALA A 399 -0.49 -5.82 -20.43
C ALA A 399 0.54 -6.93 -20.12
N TYR A 400 1.85 -6.65 -20.26
CA TYR A 400 2.89 -7.61 -19.87
C TYR A 400 3.06 -7.73 -18.36
N GLU A 401 2.84 -6.66 -17.60
CA GLU A 401 2.88 -6.67 -16.14
C GLU A 401 1.82 -7.58 -15.52
N GLU A 402 0.71 -7.86 -16.22
CA GLU A 402 -0.29 -8.86 -15.79
C GLU A 402 0.27 -10.29 -15.70
N TYR A 403 1.36 -10.57 -16.41
CA TYR A 403 2.05 -11.87 -16.41
C TYR A 403 3.26 -11.90 -15.48
N MET A 404 3.50 -10.82 -14.74
CA MET A 404 4.58 -10.72 -13.78
C MET A 404 4.08 -10.98 -12.36
N ALA A 405 4.90 -11.66 -11.58
CA ALA A 405 4.74 -11.80 -10.15
C ALA A 405 5.89 -11.12 -9.43
N GLU A 406 5.60 -10.63 -8.23
CA GLU A 406 6.62 -10.12 -7.33
C GLU A 406 7.43 -11.28 -6.76
N GLU A 407 8.72 -11.33 -7.04
CA GLU A 407 9.67 -12.28 -6.47
C GLU A 407 10.59 -11.53 -5.50
N THR A 408 10.80 -12.10 -4.31
CA THR A 408 11.77 -11.56 -3.36
C THR A 408 13.15 -11.50 -4.01
N CYS A 409 13.83 -10.37 -3.91
CA CYS A 409 15.15 -10.21 -4.52
C CYS A 409 16.15 -11.25 -3.95
N PRO A 410 16.73 -12.14 -4.75
CA PRO A 410 17.60 -13.23 -4.27
C PRO A 410 18.92 -12.71 -3.65
N GLU A 411 19.40 -11.53 -4.05
CA GLU A 411 20.63 -10.96 -3.54
C GLU A 411 20.48 -10.36 -2.15
N CYS A 412 19.42 -9.61 -1.90
CA CYS A 412 19.20 -9.00 -0.60
C CYS A 412 18.16 -9.72 0.28
N GLY A 413 17.50 -10.77 -0.21
CA GLY A 413 16.49 -11.50 0.54
C GLY A 413 15.31 -10.60 0.98
N GLY A 414 14.94 -9.59 0.19
CA GLY A 414 13.88 -8.62 0.54
C GLY A 414 14.35 -7.42 1.38
N GLN A 415 15.58 -7.43 1.90
CA GLN A 415 16.09 -6.44 2.85
C GLN A 415 16.47 -5.08 2.24
N ARG A 416 16.38 -4.91 0.92
CA ARG A 416 16.54 -3.66 0.17
C ARG A 416 17.94 -3.02 0.17
N LEU A 417 18.82 -3.36 1.13
CA LEU A 417 20.14 -2.77 1.33
C LEU A 417 21.27 -3.65 0.77
N LYS A 418 22.43 -3.03 0.50
CA LYS A 418 23.69 -3.72 0.18
C LYS A 418 24.14 -4.61 1.33
N ALA A 419 24.97 -5.63 1.02
CA ALA A 419 25.49 -6.58 1.99
C ALA A 419 26.29 -5.90 3.11
N GLU A 420 27.10 -4.88 2.79
CA GLU A 420 27.89 -4.13 3.74
C GLU A 420 27.01 -3.36 4.75
N ALA A 421 25.92 -2.74 4.28
CA ALA A 421 24.99 -2.02 5.15
C ALA A 421 24.18 -2.99 6.05
N ARG A 422 23.85 -4.18 5.55
CA ARG A 422 23.17 -5.23 6.31
C ARG A 422 24.05 -5.86 7.37
N ALA A 423 25.36 -5.81 7.18
CA ALA A 423 26.34 -6.36 8.11
C ALA A 423 26.67 -5.42 9.30
N VAL A 424 26.05 -4.24 9.39
CA VAL A 424 26.21 -3.34 10.53
C VAL A 424 25.11 -3.56 11.55
N THR A 425 25.45 -3.75 12.81
CA THR A 425 24.49 -4.04 13.88
C THR A 425 24.49 -2.99 15.00
N VAL A 426 23.33 -2.81 15.63
CA VAL A 426 23.16 -2.06 16.89
C VAL A 426 22.45 -3.01 17.85
N GLY A 427 22.99 -3.23 19.03
CA GLY A 427 22.45 -4.22 19.96
C GLY A 427 22.34 -5.64 19.35
N GLY A 428 23.28 -6.01 18.46
CA GLY A 428 23.32 -7.30 17.76
C GLY A 428 22.30 -7.47 16.64
N LYS A 429 21.55 -6.42 16.27
CA LYS A 429 20.55 -6.44 15.18
C LYS A 429 20.95 -5.52 14.04
N SER A 430 20.75 -5.99 12.81
CA SER A 430 20.87 -5.15 11.62
C SER A 430 19.65 -4.23 11.46
N LEU A 431 19.79 -3.14 10.68
CA LEU A 431 18.70 -2.21 10.43
C LEU A 431 17.47 -2.86 9.75
N PRO A 432 17.62 -3.75 8.75
CA PRO A 432 16.48 -4.50 8.21
C PRO A 432 15.79 -5.38 9.25
N GLU A 433 16.51 -6.12 10.08
CA GLU A 433 15.92 -6.95 11.12
C GLU A 433 15.05 -6.14 12.09
N VAL A 434 15.52 -4.96 12.50
CA VAL A 434 14.72 -4.07 13.36
C VAL A 434 13.54 -3.47 12.59
N SER A 435 13.70 -3.17 11.30
CA SER A 435 12.60 -2.68 10.47
C SER A 435 11.51 -3.73 10.24
N ASP A 436 11.83 -5.00 10.28
CA ASP A 436 10.89 -6.13 10.14
C ASP A 436 10.19 -6.51 11.46
N MET A 437 10.63 -5.96 12.59
CA MET A 437 9.92 -6.08 13.87
C MET A 437 8.60 -5.32 13.82
N SER A 438 7.61 -5.82 14.58
CA SER A 438 6.42 -5.02 14.85
C SER A 438 6.81 -3.75 15.65
N ILE A 439 6.02 -2.69 15.51
CA ILE A 439 6.27 -1.42 16.21
C ILE A 439 6.41 -1.65 17.72
N ARG A 440 5.59 -2.55 18.30
CA ARG A 440 5.70 -2.96 19.70
C ARG A 440 7.06 -3.58 19.99
N GLN A 441 7.49 -4.58 19.21
CA GLN A 441 8.77 -5.25 19.38
C GLN A 441 9.96 -4.31 19.19
N ALA A 442 9.88 -3.41 18.19
CA ALA A 442 10.92 -2.41 17.95
C ALA A 442 11.05 -1.45 19.16
N ARG A 443 9.92 -1.01 19.74
CA ARG A 443 9.91 -0.17 20.94
C ARG A 443 10.52 -0.88 22.13
N GLU A 444 10.17 -2.15 22.37
CA GLU A 444 10.75 -2.98 23.43
C GLU A 444 12.25 -3.19 23.22
N PHE A 445 12.69 -3.41 21.99
CA PHE A 445 14.11 -3.54 21.64
C PHE A 445 14.89 -2.27 21.99
N PHE A 446 14.40 -1.07 21.62
CA PHE A 446 15.09 0.18 21.93
C PHE A 446 15.04 0.55 23.42
N ALA A 447 13.97 0.20 24.13
CA ALA A 447 13.86 0.40 25.58
C ALA A 447 14.89 -0.44 26.36
N ASN A 448 15.23 -1.63 25.87
CA ASN A 448 16.18 -2.55 26.49
C ASN A 448 17.59 -2.48 25.86
N LEU A 449 17.84 -1.50 24.99
CA LEU A 449 19.13 -1.38 24.30
C LEU A 449 20.22 -0.86 25.27
N GLU A 450 21.19 -1.70 25.55
CA GLU A 450 22.38 -1.33 26.33
C GLU A 450 23.49 -0.87 25.39
N LEU A 451 24.01 0.32 25.62
CA LEU A 451 25.12 0.92 24.88
C LEU A 451 26.20 1.37 25.85
N ASP A 452 27.47 1.18 25.46
CA ASP A 452 28.63 1.54 26.25
C ASP A 452 28.90 3.06 26.23
N GLY A 453 29.38 3.57 27.35
CA GLY A 453 30.04 4.87 27.56
C GLY A 453 29.61 6.00 26.61
N ASN A 454 30.49 6.38 25.68
CA ASN A 454 30.26 7.48 24.73
C ASN A 454 29.09 7.19 23.77
N ASN A 455 28.89 5.93 23.35
CA ASN A 455 27.80 5.56 22.44
C ASN A 455 26.42 5.83 23.07
N ARG A 456 26.30 5.67 24.39
CA ARG A 456 25.07 6.00 25.12
C ARG A 456 24.76 7.51 25.03
N ILE A 457 25.76 8.34 25.15
CA ILE A 457 25.60 9.81 25.06
C ILE A 457 25.20 10.20 23.65
N ILE A 458 25.87 9.65 22.63
CA ILE A 458 25.59 9.92 21.21
C ILE A 458 24.16 9.48 20.83
N ALA A 459 23.74 8.30 21.29
CA ALA A 459 22.45 7.73 20.95
C ALA A 459 21.27 8.35 21.72
N ALA A 460 21.49 8.99 22.86
CA ALA A 460 20.42 9.40 23.79
C ALA A 460 19.32 10.25 23.12
N GLN A 461 19.70 11.28 22.37
CA GLN A 461 18.74 12.14 21.69
C GLN A 461 18.03 11.41 20.53
N ILE A 462 18.74 10.54 19.80
CA ILE A 462 18.19 9.77 18.70
C ILE A 462 17.16 8.75 19.23
N LEU A 463 17.49 8.03 20.29
CA LEU A 463 16.60 7.05 20.92
C LEU A 463 15.35 7.70 21.49
N LYS A 464 15.45 8.91 22.07
CA LYS A 464 14.30 9.68 22.54
C LYS A 464 13.31 9.97 21.40
N GLU A 465 13.80 10.36 20.24
CA GLU A 465 12.97 10.64 19.07
C GLU A 465 12.35 9.36 18.48
N ILE A 466 13.10 8.25 18.47
CA ILE A 466 12.61 6.94 18.03
C ILE A 466 11.49 6.46 18.95
N ASP A 467 11.69 6.49 20.29
CA ASP A 467 10.68 6.04 21.25
C ASP A 467 9.41 6.90 21.17
N ALA A 468 9.55 8.23 21.05
CA ALA A 468 8.41 9.12 20.91
C ALA A 468 7.56 8.76 19.68
N ARG A 469 8.18 8.57 18.51
CA ARG A 469 7.46 8.23 17.26
C ARG A 469 6.86 6.82 17.29
N LEU A 470 7.59 5.83 17.79
CA LEU A 470 7.04 4.49 17.99
C LEU A 470 5.88 4.50 19.00
N GLY A 471 5.99 5.31 20.07
CA GLY A 471 4.94 5.52 21.06
C GLY A 471 3.66 6.06 20.42
N PHE A 472 3.75 7.09 19.57
CA PHE A 472 2.57 7.63 18.86
C PHE A 472 1.89 6.62 17.93
N LEU A 473 2.66 5.75 17.27
CA LEU A 473 2.10 4.66 16.46
C LEU A 473 1.36 3.62 17.33
N CYS A 474 1.87 3.33 18.52
CA CYS A 474 1.16 2.50 19.50
C CYS A 474 -0.12 3.16 20.01
N ASP A 475 -0.08 4.48 20.29
CA ASP A 475 -1.21 5.25 20.79
C ASP A 475 -2.38 5.30 19.81
N VAL A 476 -2.12 5.20 18.49
CA VAL A 476 -3.16 5.11 17.45
C VAL A 476 -3.53 3.67 17.06
N GLY A 477 -3.07 2.66 17.80
CA GLY A 477 -3.43 1.25 17.59
C GLY A 477 -2.75 0.58 16.40
N LEU A 478 -1.56 1.04 15.98
CA LEU A 478 -0.79 0.48 14.87
C LEU A 478 0.42 -0.37 15.31
N GLU A 479 0.42 -0.83 16.55
CA GLU A 479 1.52 -1.56 17.17
C GLU A 479 1.90 -2.89 16.48
N TYR A 480 0.97 -3.45 15.70
CA TYR A 480 1.15 -4.69 14.94
C TYR A 480 1.87 -4.51 13.59
N LEU A 481 1.94 -3.29 13.06
CA LEU A 481 2.62 -3.00 11.79
C LEU A 481 4.13 -3.14 11.94
N THR A 482 4.81 -3.43 10.83
CA THR A 482 6.28 -3.38 10.72
C THR A 482 6.72 -2.10 10.04
N LEU A 483 7.92 -1.59 10.38
CA LEU A 483 8.47 -0.39 9.75
C LEU A 483 8.83 -0.62 8.27
N SER A 484 9.13 -1.88 7.89
CA SER A 484 9.43 -2.30 6.51
C SER A 484 8.20 -2.38 5.61
N ARG A 485 6.99 -2.44 6.18
CA ARG A 485 5.74 -2.60 5.41
C ARG A 485 5.56 -1.47 4.40
N GLY A 486 5.31 -1.84 3.15
CA GLY A 486 5.10 -0.89 2.06
C GLY A 486 3.86 -0.02 2.27
N ALA A 487 3.98 1.30 2.07
CA ALA A 487 2.87 2.22 2.25
C ALA A 487 1.67 1.93 1.31
N GLY A 488 1.93 1.38 0.12
CA GLY A 488 0.89 0.98 -0.83
C GLY A 488 0.06 -0.24 -0.42
N THR A 489 0.48 -1.00 0.61
CA THR A 489 -0.23 -2.19 1.14
C THR A 489 -1.11 -1.87 2.35
N LEU A 490 -1.11 -0.60 2.80
CA LEU A 490 -1.88 -0.15 3.93
C LEU A 490 -3.35 0.06 3.55
N SER A 491 -4.25 -0.27 4.46
CA SER A 491 -5.65 0.16 4.35
C SER A 491 -5.76 1.68 4.49
N GLY A 492 -6.88 2.26 4.02
CA GLY A 492 -7.14 3.69 4.14
C GLY A 492 -7.04 4.18 5.58
N GLY A 493 -7.63 3.46 6.52
CA GLY A 493 -7.57 3.78 7.95
C GLY A 493 -6.17 3.65 8.56
N GLU A 494 -5.38 2.62 8.18
CA GLU A 494 -3.99 2.50 8.62
C GLU A 494 -3.14 3.68 8.15
N ALA A 495 -3.27 4.06 6.87
CA ALA A 495 -2.55 5.19 6.29
C ALA A 495 -2.91 6.52 6.96
N GLN A 496 -4.19 6.74 7.26
CA GLN A 496 -4.68 7.94 7.95
C GLN A 496 -4.13 8.01 9.38
N ARG A 497 -4.15 6.91 10.13
CA ARG A 497 -3.59 6.85 11.49
C ARG A 497 -2.08 7.06 11.53
N ILE A 498 -1.34 6.57 10.53
CA ILE A 498 0.09 6.87 10.40
C ILE A 498 0.30 8.38 10.24
N ARG A 499 -0.49 9.06 9.39
CA ARG A 499 -0.41 10.52 9.26
C ARG A 499 -0.76 11.22 10.58
N LEU A 500 -1.81 10.76 11.26
CA LEU A 500 -2.19 11.29 12.56
C LEU A 500 -1.04 11.16 13.57
N ALA A 501 -0.43 9.99 13.69
CA ALA A 501 0.72 9.75 14.57
C ALA A 501 1.92 10.65 14.24
N THR A 502 2.19 10.86 12.94
CA THR A 502 3.27 11.75 12.48
C THR A 502 2.99 13.21 12.86
N GLN A 503 1.74 13.68 12.74
CA GLN A 503 1.35 15.05 13.11
C GLN A 503 1.41 15.28 14.63
N ILE A 504 1.02 14.30 15.45
CA ILE A 504 1.16 14.36 16.90
C ILE A 504 2.64 14.46 17.28
N GLY A 505 3.49 13.71 16.58
CA GLY A 505 4.94 13.73 16.76
C GLY A 505 5.59 15.09 16.53
N SER A 506 4.96 15.95 15.70
CA SER A 506 5.43 17.32 15.47
C SER A 506 5.23 18.27 16.67
N ALA A 507 4.40 17.86 17.65
CA ALA A 507 4.05 18.64 18.84
C ALA A 507 3.63 20.10 18.56
N LEU A 508 2.99 20.35 17.43
CA LEU A 508 2.50 21.68 17.06
C LEU A 508 1.40 22.12 18.02
N MET A 509 1.44 23.40 18.41
CA MET A 509 0.48 24.02 19.31
C MET A 509 -0.22 25.20 18.62
N GLY A 510 -1.50 25.44 18.99
CA GLY A 510 -2.28 26.52 18.41
C GLY A 510 -2.71 26.28 16.96
N VAL A 511 -2.69 25.04 16.49
CA VAL A 511 -3.08 24.61 15.14
C VAL A 511 -4.52 24.10 15.15
N MET A 512 -5.19 24.16 14.01
CA MET A 512 -6.49 23.55 13.80
C MET A 512 -6.31 22.26 12.99
N TYR A 513 -6.63 21.12 13.58
CA TYR A 513 -6.64 19.83 12.91
C TYR A 513 -8.05 19.49 12.43
N ILE A 514 -8.17 19.10 11.17
CA ILE A 514 -9.43 18.64 10.59
C ILE A 514 -9.25 17.22 10.09
N LEU A 515 -10.01 16.28 10.67
CA LEU A 515 -9.91 14.85 10.40
C LEU A 515 -11.19 14.32 9.75
N ASP A 516 -11.03 13.43 8.77
CA ASP A 516 -12.15 12.77 8.08
C ASP A 516 -12.26 11.32 8.57
N GLU A 517 -13.29 11.04 9.35
CA GLU A 517 -13.64 9.70 9.83
C GLU A 517 -12.44 8.86 10.34
N PRO A 518 -11.67 9.32 11.33
CA PRO A 518 -10.47 8.63 11.77
C PRO A 518 -10.72 7.28 12.47
N SER A 519 -11.96 6.98 12.88
CA SER A 519 -12.36 5.70 13.47
C SER A 519 -12.54 4.56 12.46
N ILE A 520 -12.43 4.85 11.16
CA ILE A 520 -12.66 3.85 10.09
C ILE A 520 -11.79 2.61 10.24
N GLY A 521 -12.44 1.43 10.14
CA GLY A 521 -11.76 0.12 10.21
C GLY A 521 -11.16 -0.19 11.58
N LEU A 522 -11.56 0.55 12.63
CA LEU A 522 -11.17 0.27 13.99
C LEU A 522 -12.16 -0.68 14.68
N HIS A 523 -11.58 -1.64 15.41
CA HIS A 523 -12.32 -2.35 16.43
C HIS A 523 -12.58 -1.41 17.62
N GLN A 524 -13.70 -1.59 18.35
CA GLN A 524 -14.08 -0.72 19.48
C GLN A 524 -12.97 -0.57 20.53
N ARG A 525 -12.20 -1.62 20.79
CA ARG A 525 -11.03 -1.58 21.68
C ARG A 525 -9.99 -0.53 21.23
N ASP A 526 -9.75 -0.44 19.93
CA ASP A 526 -8.72 0.45 19.40
C ASP A 526 -9.25 1.89 19.26
N ASN A 527 -10.58 2.06 19.17
CA ASN A 527 -11.26 3.36 19.12
C ASN A 527 -11.01 4.18 20.40
N ALA A 528 -11.01 3.53 21.57
CA ALA A 528 -10.69 4.19 22.83
C ALA A 528 -9.28 4.83 22.84
N LYS A 529 -8.29 4.18 22.20
CA LYS A 529 -6.94 4.74 22.04
C LYS A 529 -6.94 5.96 21.13
N LEU A 530 -7.69 5.91 20.04
CA LEU A 530 -7.85 7.03 19.12
C LEU A 530 -8.47 8.24 19.84
N ILE A 531 -9.56 8.05 20.58
CA ILE A 531 -10.24 9.11 21.35
C ILE A 531 -9.27 9.74 22.37
N ALA A 532 -8.52 8.93 23.11
CA ALA A 532 -7.49 9.43 24.02
C ALA A 532 -6.45 10.29 23.31
N THR A 533 -6.06 9.89 22.11
CA THR A 533 -5.12 10.61 21.25
C THR A 533 -5.67 11.98 20.79
N LEU A 534 -6.93 12.03 20.34
CA LEU A 534 -7.61 13.26 19.92
C LEU A 534 -7.75 14.23 21.10
N ARG A 535 -8.07 13.72 22.29
CA ARG A 535 -8.12 14.53 23.53
C ARG A 535 -6.74 15.08 23.90
N ARG A 536 -5.67 14.30 23.75
CA ARG A 536 -4.30 14.75 23.98
C ARG A 536 -3.92 15.88 23.02
N MET A 537 -4.29 15.79 21.73
CA MET A 537 -4.07 16.87 20.75
C MET A 537 -4.78 18.16 21.18
N ARG A 538 -6.04 18.05 21.62
CA ARG A 538 -6.81 19.17 22.17
C ARG A 538 -6.11 19.78 23.40
N ASP A 539 -5.69 18.95 24.33
CA ASP A 539 -5.07 19.37 25.61
C ASP A 539 -3.71 20.07 25.40
N LEU A 540 -3.06 19.87 24.24
CA LEU A 540 -1.90 20.66 23.82
C LEU A 540 -2.26 22.07 23.32
N GLY A 541 -3.54 22.50 23.41
CA GLY A 541 -4.00 23.82 22.98
C GLY A 541 -4.29 23.88 21.47
N ASN A 542 -4.73 22.79 20.86
CA ASN A 542 -5.16 22.75 19.48
C ASN A 542 -6.69 22.67 19.35
N THR A 543 -7.21 23.22 18.28
CA THR A 543 -8.60 23.02 17.89
C THR A 543 -8.68 21.76 17.04
N VAL A 544 -9.47 20.77 17.47
CA VAL A 544 -9.60 19.49 16.77
C VAL A 544 -11.03 19.35 16.24
N ILE A 545 -11.19 19.36 14.92
CA ILE A 545 -12.48 19.19 14.24
C ILE A 545 -12.46 17.81 13.57
N VAL A 546 -13.45 17.00 13.86
CA VAL A 546 -13.55 15.62 13.36
C VAL A 546 -14.90 15.44 12.66
N VAL A 547 -14.89 15.01 11.41
CA VAL A 547 -16.10 14.50 10.75
C VAL A 547 -16.26 13.06 11.17
N GLU A 548 -17.32 12.71 11.91
CA GLU A 548 -17.48 11.38 12.50
C GLU A 548 -18.93 10.93 12.62
N HIS A 549 -19.08 9.60 12.68
CA HIS A 549 -20.34 8.89 12.84
C HIS A 549 -20.33 7.92 14.04
N ASP A 550 -19.16 7.71 14.63
CA ASP A 550 -18.99 6.79 15.75
C ASP A 550 -19.59 7.37 17.05
N GLU A 551 -20.40 6.58 17.72
CA GLU A 551 -21.11 6.98 18.94
C GLU A 551 -20.16 7.35 20.08
N GLU A 552 -19.09 6.54 20.33
CA GLU A 552 -18.15 6.78 21.41
C GLU A 552 -17.38 8.07 21.19
N THR A 553 -16.99 8.37 19.94
CA THR A 553 -16.29 9.61 19.57
C THR A 553 -17.19 10.83 19.74
N MET A 554 -18.48 10.73 19.34
CA MET A 554 -19.46 11.80 19.54
C MET A 554 -19.70 12.08 21.03
N LEU A 555 -19.86 11.04 21.84
CA LEU A 555 -20.05 11.17 23.30
C LEU A 555 -18.80 11.71 24.01
N ALA A 556 -17.62 11.52 23.43
CA ALA A 556 -16.34 11.99 23.94
C ALA A 556 -16.01 13.43 23.56
N ALA A 557 -16.76 14.02 22.62
CA ALA A 557 -16.55 15.37 22.10
C ALA A 557 -16.96 16.45 23.12
N ASP A 558 -16.26 17.59 23.08
CA ASP A 558 -16.65 18.80 23.84
C ASP A 558 -17.81 19.54 23.18
N TRP A 559 -17.91 19.45 21.83
CA TRP A 559 -18.92 20.13 21.02
C TRP A 559 -19.28 19.26 19.81
N ILE A 560 -20.55 19.27 19.44
CA ILE A 560 -21.07 18.55 18.27
C ILE A 560 -21.85 19.51 17.40
N VAL A 561 -21.69 19.38 16.10
CA VAL A 561 -22.44 20.09 15.06
C VAL A 561 -23.13 19.03 14.20
N ASP A 562 -24.46 18.97 14.26
CA ASP A 562 -25.31 18.05 13.49
C ASP A 562 -25.81 18.73 12.21
N VAL A 563 -25.38 18.21 11.04
CA VAL A 563 -25.67 18.77 9.72
C VAL A 563 -26.74 17.92 9.03
N GLY A 564 -27.84 18.54 8.65
CA GLY A 564 -28.99 17.83 8.08
C GLY A 564 -30.04 18.78 7.51
N PRO A 565 -31.35 18.45 7.70
CA PRO A 565 -31.90 17.20 8.26
C PRO A 565 -31.85 16.01 7.32
N GLY A 566 -31.64 16.22 6.02
CA GLY A 566 -31.57 15.21 4.98
C GLY A 566 -30.21 15.22 4.25
N ALA A 567 -30.18 14.61 3.08
CA ALA A 567 -29.02 14.55 2.20
C ALA A 567 -29.24 15.40 0.92
N GLY A 568 -28.18 15.82 0.25
CA GLY A 568 -28.25 16.57 -1.00
C GLY A 568 -29.08 17.86 -0.89
N LEU A 569 -30.16 17.97 -1.66
CA LEU A 569 -31.02 19.15 -1.69
C LEU A 569 -31.75 19.40 -0.35
N HIS A 570 -32.00 18.36 0.40
CA HIS A 570 -32.66 18.39 1.71
C HIS A 570 -31.70 18.55 2.88
N GLY A 571 -30.38 18.59 2.61
CA GLY A 571 -29.33 18.83 3.58
C GLY A 571 -28.83 20.26 3.59
N GLY A 572 -27.68 20.47 4.22
CA GLY A 572 -26.96 21.74 4.20
C GLY A 572 -27.38 22.74 5.28
N TYR A 573 -28.19 22.33 6.28
CA TYR A 573 -28.55 23.14 7.43
C TYR A 573 -27.88 22.62 8.71
N ILE A 574 -27.71 23.47 9.70
CA ILE A 574 -27.37 23.06 11.06
C ILE A 574 -28.67 22.70 11.79
N VAL A 575 -28.83 21.45 12.13
CA VAL A 575 -30.01 20.92 12.84
C VAL A 575 -29.90 21.17 14.34
N ALA A 576 -28.68 20.90 14.87
CA ALA A 576 -28.39 21.14 16.28
C ALA A 576 -26.91 21.41 16.47
N GLU A 577 -26.54 22.20 17.47
CA GLU A 577 -25.16 22.43 17.91
C GLU A 577 -25.11 22.47 19.45
N GLY A 578 -24.01 21.99 20.02
CA GLY A 578 -23.82 21.99 21.48
C GLY A 578 -23.10 20.76 21.99
N THR A 579 -23.29 20.45 23.26
CA THR A 579 -22.77 19.23 23.88
C THR A 579 -23.61 18.01 23.45
N ALA A 580 -23.10 16.79 23.69
CA ALA A 580 -23.83 15.55 23.42
C ALA A 580 -25.23 15.55 24.07
N LYS A 581 -25.40 16.19 25.24
CA LYS A 581 -26.69 16.33 25.93
C LYS A 581 -27.65 17.21 25.15
N ASP A 582 -27.16 18.32 24.59
CA ASP A 582 -27.97 19.25 23.82
C ASP A 582 -28.47 18.60 22.53
N ILE A 583 -27.61 17.82 21.85
CA ILE A 583 -27.96 17.05 20.66
C ILE A 583 -29.03 15.99 20.99
N CYS A 584 -28.86 15.21 22.07
CA CYS A 584 -29.84 14.22 22.53
C CYS A 584 -31.20 14.82 22.90
N ALA A 585 -31.20 16.08 23.35
CA ALA A 585 -32.43 16.81 23.71
C ALA A 585 -33.19 17.36 22.48
N CYS A 586 -32.51 17.55 21.33
CA CYS A 586 -33.11 18.10 20.12
C CYS A 586 -33.98 17.02 19.41
N PRO A 587 -35.31 17.20 19.29
CA PRO A 587 -36.19 16.20 18.68
C PRO A 587 -36.00 16.10 17.15
N GLU A 588 -35.52 17.15 16.52
CA GLU A 588 -35.29 17.22 15.07
C GLU A 588 -33.98 16.55 14.67
N SER A 589 -33.03 16.39 15.61
CA SER A 589 -31.76 15.73 15.37
C SER A 589 -31.94 14.21 15.27
N LEU A 590 -31.74 13.67 14.09
CA LEU A 590 -31.73 12.21 13.88
C LEU A 590 -30.58 11.55 14.64
N THR A 591 -29.41 12.18 14.64
CA THR A 591 -28.26 11.78 15.45
C THR A 591 -28.62 11.73 16.93
N GLY A 592 -29.29 12.77 17.45
CA GLY A 592 -29.74 12.81 18.84
C GLY A 592 -30.75 11.72 19.20
N GLN A 593 -31.62 11.32 18.27
CA GLN A 593 -32.55 10.21 18.48
C GLN A 593 -31.84 8.85 18.66
N TYR A 594 -30.76 8.60 17.90
CA TYR A 594 -29.94 7.37 18.06
C TYR A 594 -29.08 7.45 19.33
N LEU A 595 -28.36 8.53 19.58
CA LEU A 595 -27.53 8.72 20.78
C LEU A 595 -28.32 8.63 22.09
N SER A 596 -29.59 9.08 22.08
CA SER A 596 -30.48 9.00 23.27
C SER A 596 -31.19 7.65 23.42
N GLY A 597 -31.00 6.71 22.50
CA GLY A 597 -31.67 5.42 22.49
C GLY A 597 -33.16 5.49 22.12
N LYS A 598 -33.71 6.64 21.67
CA LYS A 598 -35.10 6.72 21.18
C LYS A 598 -35.29 5.95 19.88
N LYS A 599 -34.28 5.89 19.04
CA LYS A 599 -34.18 4.99 17.89
C LYS A 599 -33.06 3.98 18.13
N VAL A 600 -33.35 2.71 17.90
CA VAL A 600 -32.41 1.60 18.08
C VAL A 600 -32.63 0.60 16.95
N ILE A 601 -31.57 0.06 16.40
CA ILE A 601 -31.62 -1.07 15.46
C ILE A 601 -31.93 -2.34 16.29
N PRO A 602 -33.08 -3.01 16.06
CA PRO A 602 -33.49 -4.09 16.92
C PRO A 602 -32.68 -5.37 16.67
N VAL A 603 -32.40 -6.11 17.75
CA VAL A 603 -31.82 -7.47 17.66
C VAL A 603 -32.90 -8.42 17.11
N PRO A 604 -32.60 -9.26 16.12
CA PRO A 604 -33.54 -10.26 15.59
C PRO A 604 -33.99 -11.24 16.67
N LYS A 605 -35.31 -11.53 16.71
CA LYS A 605 -35.88 -12.49 17.67
C LYS A 605 -35.45 -13.95 17.44
N ALA A 606 -35.06 -14.28 16.22
CA ALA A 606 -34.60 -15.60 15.83
C ALA A 606 -33.49 -15.48 14.78
N ARG A 607 -32.48 -16.33 14.85
CA ARG A 607 -31.42 -16.44 13.88
C ARG A 607 -31.76 -17.45 12.79
N ARG A 608 -31.36 -17.17 11.54
CA ARG A 608 -31.52 -18.11 10.42
C ARG A 608 -30.63 -19.34 10.65
N LYS A 609 -31.10 -20.49 10.16
CA LYS A 609 -30.28 -21.71 10.19
C LYS A 609 -29.51 -21.84 8.88
N PRO A 610 -28.23 -22.26 8.93
CA PRO A 610 -27.44 -22.52 7.73
C PRO A 610 -28.12 -23.58 6.84
N THR A 611 -28.05 -23.33 5.53
CA THR A 611 -28.50 -24.30 4.51
C THR A 611 -27.38 -25.25 4.09
N GLY A 612 -26.11 -24.88 4.36
CA GLY A 612 -24.91 -25.65 4.04
C GLY A 612 -23.68 -25.01 4.68
N TRP A 613 -22.51 -25.54 4.35
CA TRP A 613 -21.24 -25.06 4.89
C TRP A 613 -20.16 -25.01 3.80
N LEU A 614 -19.38 -23.94 3.80
CA LEU A 614 -18.12 -23.83 3.09
C LEU A 614 -17.01 -23.97 4.13
N THR A 615 -16.13 -24.99 3.97
CA THR A 615 -15.05 -25.25 4.94
C THR A 615 -13.71 -24.95 4.30
N VAL A 616 -12.92 -24.08 4.90
CA VAL A 616 -11.53 -23.78 4.56
C VAL A 616 -10.64 -24.53 5.55
N ARG A 617 -9.70 -25.31 5.06
CA ARG A 617 -8.77 -26.08 5.90
C ARG A 617 -7.35 -25.58 5.73
N GLY A 618 -6.62 -25.51 6.84
CA GLY A 618 -5.21 -25.16 6.86
C GLY A 618 -4.90 -23.78 6.28
N ALA A 619 -5.70 -22.77 6.56
CA ALA A 619 -5.46 -21.41 6.07
C ALA A 619 -4.20 -20.81 6.72
N GLU A 620 -3.19 -20.47 5.90
CA GLU A 620 -1.84 -20.07 6.35
C GLU A 620 -1.30 -18.81 5.62
N GLU A 621 -2.16 -17.99 5.06
CA GLU A 621 -1.72 -16.77 4.38
C GLU A 621 -1.42 -15.63 5.37
N HIS A 622 -0.33 -14.90 5.14
CA HIS A 622 0.17 -13.80 5.98
C HIS A 622 0.35 -14.22 7.45
N ASN A 623 -0.52 -13.73 8.33
CA ASN A 623 -0.46 -14.01 9.78
C ASN A 623 -1.37 -15.15 10.24
N LEU A 624 -2.12 -15.80 9.34
CA LEU A 624 -2.98 -16.93 9.68
C LEU A 624 -2.15 -18.15 10.12
N LYS A 625 -2.54 -18.79 11.21
CA LYS A 625 -1.80 -19.84 11.89
C LYS A 625 -2.36 -21.23 11.59
N HIS A 626 -2.43 -21.59 10.30
CA HIS A 626 -2.91 -22.90 9.85
C HIS A 626 -4.29 -23.24 10.42
N ILE A 627 -5.25 -22.33 10.23
CA ILE A 627 -6.57 -22.42 10.84
C ILE A 627 -7.58 -23.11 9.92
N ASP A 628 -8.50 -23.85 10.54
CA ASP A 628 -9.70 -24.37 9.91
C ASP A 628 -10.87 -23.43 10.21
N VAL A 629 -11.63 -23.05 9.19
CA VAL A 629 -12.76 -22.12 9.32
C VAL A 629 -13.98 -22.68 8.58
N ARG A 630 -15.14 -22.63 9.23
CA ARG A 630 -16.42 -23.07 8.68
C ARG A 630 -17.33 -21.87 8.46
N ILE A 631 -17.68 -21.60 7.22
CA ILE A 631 -18.53 -20.48 6.82
C ILE A 631 -19.92 -21.02 6.51
N PRO A 632 -20.96 -20.64 7.26
CA PRO A 632 -22.32 -21.10 6.99
C PRO A 632 -22.90 -20.44 5.74
N LEU A 633 -23.66 -21.21 4.95
CA LEU A 633 -24.30 -20.74 3.73
C LEU A 633 -25.79 -20.42 3.96
N GLY A 634 -26.34 -19.50 3.16
CA GLY A 634 -27.74 -19.06 3.23
C GLY A 634 -28.07 -18.17 4.42
N VAL A 635 -27.07 -17.61 5.09
CA VAL A 635 -27.21 -16.74 6.28
C VAL A 635 -26.32 -15.51 6.17
N LEU A 636 -26.55 -14.53 7.05
CA LEU A 636 -25.69 -13.35 7.22
C LEU A 636 -24.59 -13.68 8.24
N THR A 637 -23.36 -13.74 7.78
CA THR A 637 -22.18 -14.04 8.60
C THR A 637 -21.27 -12.81 8.70
N CYS A 638 -20.85 -12.45 9.92
CA CYS A 638 -19.85 -11.43 10.17
C CYS A 638 -18.49 -12.05 10.51
N VAL A 639 -17.43 -11.59 9.85
CA VAL A 639 -16.03 -11.86 10.24
C VAL A 639 -15.52 -10.66 11.00
N THR A 640 -15.25 -10.87 12.30
CA THR A 640 -14.91 -9.82 13.26
C THR A 640 -13.50 -10.01 13.82
N GLY A 641 -13.06 -9.11 14.70
CA GLY A 641 -11.78 -9.16 15.39
C GLY A 641 -11.01 -7.86 15.31
N VAL A 642 -9.98 -7.71 16.11
CA VAL A 642 -9.14 -6.51 16.18
C VAL A 642 -8.46 -6.19 14.85
N SER A 643 -7.99 -4.94 14.70
CA SER A 643 -7.25 -4.55 13.49
C SER A 643 -5.99 -5.41 13.31
N GLY A 644 -5.75 -5.90 12.09
CA GLY A 644 -4.61 -6.78 11.79
C GLY A 644 -4.75 -8.25 12.26
N SER A 645 -5.91 -8.70 12.73
CA SER A 645 -6.12 -10.09 13.19
C SER A 645 -6.13 -11.16 12.09
N GLY A 646 -6.18 -10.77 10.81
CA GLY A 646 -6.14 -11.70 9.67
C GLY A 646 -7.47 -11.82 8.89
N LYS A 647 -8.48 -10.98 9.18
CA LYS A 647 -9.79 -11.00 8.51
C LYS A 647 -9.70 -10.94 7.00
N SER A 648 -9.01 -9.93 6.47
CA SER A 648 -8.84 -9.75 5.02
C SER A 648 -7.98 -10.85 4.39
N SER A 649 -6.99 -11.40 5.13
CA SER A 649 -6.20 -12.55 4.67
C SER A 649 -7.07 -13.80 4.48
N LEU A 650 -8.00 -14.05 5.40
CA LEU A 650 -8.95 -15.16 5.28
C LEU A 650 -9.97 -14.91 4.16
N VAL A 651 -10.67 -13.77 4.22
CA VAL A 651 -11.84 -13.50 3.36
C VAL A 651 -11.43 -13.11 1.96
N ASN A 652 -10.53 -12.11 1.82
CA ASN A 652 -10.17 -11.55 0.51
C ASN A 652 -9.11 -12.39 -0.20
N GLU A 653 -8.03 -12.78 0.52
CA GLU A 653 -6.91 -13.48 -0.12
C GLU A 653 -7.20 -14.97 -0.36
N ILE A 654 -7.89 -15.65 0.55
CA ILE A 654 -8.17 -17.08 0.41
C ILE A 654 -9.57 -17.32 -0.15
N VAL A 655 -10.64 -16.97 0.60
CA VAL A 655 -12.02 -17.33 0.25
C VAL A 655 -12.44 -16.69 -1.07
N TYR A 656 -12.32 -15.37 -1.21
CA TYR A 656 -12.70 -14.68 -2.44
C TYR A 656 -11.92 -15.15 -3.65
N LYS A 657 -10.58 -15.14 -3.57
CA LYS A 657 -9.74 -15.50 -4.74
C LYS A 657 -9.95 -16.96 -5.18
N GLN A 658 -10.13 -17.89 -4.24
CA GLN A 658 -10.40 -19.29 -4.57
C GLN A 658 -11.79 -19.46 -5.21
N LEU A 659 -12.84 -18.85 -4.62
CA LEU A 659 -14.18 -18.92 -5.19
C LEU A 659 -14.26 -18.21 -6.54
N ALA A 660 -13.64 -17.03 -6.69
CA ALA A 660 -13.60 -16.31 -7.96
C ALA A 660 -12.89 -17.14 -9.06
N ARG A 661 -11.82 -17.82 -8.71
CA ARG A 661 -11.11 -18.73 -9.62
C ARG A 661 -11.99 -19.90 -10.07
N LYS A 662 -12.71 -20.53 -9.14
CA LYS A 662 -13.50 -21.73 -9.41
C LYS A 662 -14.87 -21.42 -10.03
N LEU A 663 -15.59 -20.43 -9.53
CA LEU A 663 -16.96 -20.12 -9.96
C LEU A 663 -17.02 -19.11 -11.10
N ASN A 664 -16.20 -18.03 -11.01
CA ASN A 664 -16.21 -16.94 -11.98
C ASN A 664 -15.11 -17.08 -13.06
N ARG A 665 -14.29 -18.14 -13.01
CA ARG A 665 -13.13 -18.37 -13.91
C ARG A 665 -12.15 -17.19 -13.92
N ALA A 666 -12.02 -16.50 -12.78
CA ALA A 666 -11.10 -15.39 -12.65
C ALA A 666 -9.64 -15.89 -12.58
N LYS A 667 -8.70 -15.10 -13.11
CA LYS A 667 -7.25 -15.40 -13.10
C LYS A 667 -6.59 -15.06 -11.77
N THR A 668 -7.33 -15.08 -10.65
CA THR A 668 -6.82 -14.74 -9.33
C THR A 668 -6.09 -15.92 -8.70
N ARG A 669 -4.99 -15.65 -7.98
CA ARG A 669 -4.26 -16.63 -7.19
C ARG A 669 -4.69 -16.53 -5.74
N PRO A 670 -5.26 -17.60 -5.15
CA PRO A 670 -5.59 -17.62 -3.73
C PRO A 670 -4.33 -17.67 -2.88
N GLY A 671 -4.43 -17.17 -1.65
CA GLY A 671 -3.40 -17.33 -0.62
C GLY A 671 -3.21 -18.79 -0.22
N ARG A 672 -2.26 -19.08 0.67
CA ARG A 672 -1.91 -20.43 1.09
C ARG A 672 -2.98 -21.05 1.99
N PHE A 673 -3.47 -22.22 1.60
CA PHE A 673 -4.40 -23.07 2.36
C PHE A 673 -4.33 -24.50 1.82
N GLU A 674 -4.77 -25.49 2.60
CA GLU A 674 -4.73 -26.89 2.18
C GLU A 674 -5.88 -27.26 1.23
N SER A 675 -7.12 -27.06 1.65
CA SER A 675 -8.31 -27.41 0.87
C SER A 675 -9.51 -26.55 1.19
N MET A 676 -10.47 -26.53 0.25
CA MET A 676 -11.77 -25.85 0.43
C MET A 676 -12.89 -26.79 -0.03
N GLU A 677 -13.81 -27.11 0.89
CA GLU A 677 -14.93 -28.04 0.70
C GLU A 677 -16.26 -27.27 0.63
N GLY A 678 -17.25 -27.79 -0.08
CA GLY A 678 -18.61 -27.19 -0.16
C GLY A 678 -18.81 -26.20 -1.32
N LEU A 679 -17.85 -26.08 -2.23
CA LEU A 679 -17.89 -25.19 -3.40
C LEU A 679 -19.06 -25.46 -4.35
N GLU A 680 -19.50 -26.72 -4.45
CA GLU A 680 -20.57 -27.20 -5.30
C GLU A 680 -21.95 -26.64 -4.91
N GLN A 681 -22.08 -26.10 -3.71
CA GLN A 681 -23.32 -25.51 -3.20
C GLN A 681 -23.52 -24.08 -3.72
N LEU A 682 -22.48 -23.48 -4.33
CA LEU A 682 -22.45 -22.10 -4.80
C LEU A 682 -22.36 -22.03 -6.32
N ASP A 683 -23.02 -21.04 -6.92
CA ASP A 683 -23.00 -20.79 -8.36
C ASP A 683 -22.15 -19.59 -8.74
N LYS A 684 -22.01 -18.60 -7.84
CA LYS A 684 -21.35 -17.33 -8.10
C LYS A 684 -20.82 -16.68 -6.83
N ILE A 685 -19.73 -15.95 -6.97
CA ILE A 685 -19.22 -15.06 -5.93
C ILE A 685 -19.20 -13.61 -6.43
N ILE A 686 -19.58 -12.67 -5.57
CA ILE A 686 -19.57 -11.23 -5.83
C ILE A 686 -18.87 -10.53 -4.70
N MET A 687 -17.80 -9.79 -5.03
CA MET A 687 -17.08 -8.93 -4.09
C MET A 687 -17.60 -7.50 -4.19
N ILE A 688 -17.90 -6.92 -3.05
CA ILE A 688 -18.37 -5.53 -2.88
C ILE A 688 -17.39 -4.84 -1.94
N ASP A 689 -16.37 -4.24 -2.52
CA ASP A 689 -15.30 -3.51 -1.84
C ASP A 689 -15.39 -2.00 -2.08
N GLN A 690 -14.56 -1.23 -1.40
CA GLN A 690 -14.48 0.23 -1.50
C GLN A 690 -13.73 0.73 -2.75
N SER A 691 -13.28 -0.15 -3.64
CA SER A 691 -12.58 0.26 -4.84
C SER A 691 -13.49 1.09 -5.76
N PRO A 692 -12.95 2.09 -6.48
CA PRO A 692 -13.74 2.93 -7.38
C PRO A 692 -14.50 2.10 -8.43
N ILE A 693 -15.71 2.53 -8.82
CA ILE A 693 -16.51 1.91 -9.89
C ILE A 693 -15.92 2.11 -11.29
N GLY A 694 -14.83 2.84 -11.39
CA GLY A 694 -14.05 3.07 -12.61
C GLY A 694 -12.91 4.04 -12.36
N ARG A 695 -11.92 4.02 -13.26
CA ARG A 695 -10.68 4.81 -13.11
C ARG A 695 -10.71 6.15 -13.86
N THR A 696 -11.75 6.42 -14.61
CA THR A 696 -11.87 7.61 -15.47
C THR A 696 -13.13 8.40 -15.14
N PRO A 697 -13.18 9.72 -15.41
CA PRO A 697 -14.37 10.54 -15.23
C PRO A 697 -15.59 10.09 -16.07
N ARG A 698 -15.40 9.20 -17.05
CA ARG A 698 -16.50 8.63 -17.87
C ARG A 698 -17.32 7.58 -17.11
N SER A 699 -16.71 6.91 -16.13
CA SER A 699 -17.43 5.99 -15.26
C SER A 699 -18.28 6.79 -14.28
N ASN A 700 -19.56 6.44 -14.16
CA ASN A 700 -20.52 7.08 -13.27
C ASN A 700 -21.58 6.07 -12.82
N PRO A 701 -22.44 6.39 -11.84
CA PRO A 701 -23.48 5.49 -11.33
C PRO A 701 -24.41 4.97 -12.44
N ALA A 702 -24.82 5.83 -13.36
CA ALA A 702 -25.72 5.42 -14.46
C ALA A 702 -25.09 4.41 -15.41
N THR A 703 -23.80 4.57 -15.75
CA THR A 703 -23.09 3.62 -16.62
C THR A 703 -22.81 2.30 -15.91
N TYR A 704 -22.40 2.35 -14.65
CA TYR A 704 -22.04 1.16 -13.88
C TYR A 704 -23.25 0.24 -13.63
N THR A 705 -24.39 0.81 -13.29
CA THR A 705 -25.64 0.07 -13.08
C THR A 705 -26.27 -0.41 -14.40
N GLY A 706 -25.79 0.05 -15.56
CA GLY A 706 -26.42 -0.17 -16.87
C GLY A 706 -27.74 0.58 -17.03
N LEU A 707 -28.01 1.59 -16.20
CA LEU A 707 -29.16 2.49 -16.31
C LEU A 707 -29.02 3.37 -17.56
N PHE A 708 -27.80 3.82 -17.84
CA PHE A 708 -27.54 4.72 -18.96
C PHE A 708 -27.87 4.13 -20.33
N ASP A 709 -27.75 2.82 -20.52
CA ASP A 709 -28.13 2.16 -21.75
C ASP A 709 -29.64 2.25 -22.00
N LEU A 710 -30.43 2.13 -20.96
CA LEU A 710 -31.89 2.29 -21.06
C LEU A 710 -32.27 3.74 -21.36
N ILE A 711 -31.59 4.71 -20.75
CA ILE A 711 -31.80 6.15 -21.01
C ILE A 711 -31.45 6.47 -22.47
N ARG A 712 -30.32 6.00 -22.98
CA ARG A 712 -29.92 6.23 -24.37
C ARG A 712 -30.93 5.68 -25.37
N ARG A 713 -31.54 4.52 -25.10
CA ARG A 713 -32.62 3.96 -25.92
C ARG A 713 -33.84 4.86 -25.94
N LEU A 714 -34.23 5.44 -24.81
CA LEU A 714 -35.35 6.38 -24.74
C LEU A 714 -35.07 7.63 -25.60
N PHE A 715 -33.89 8.23 -25.48
CA PHE A 715 -33.52 9.37 -26.30
C PHE A 715 -33.49 9.07 -27.81
N ALA A 716 -33.04 7.89 -28.20
CA ALA A 716 -33.07 7.43 -29.62
C ALA A 716 -34.50 7.21 -30.14
N LEU A 717 -35.48 6.99 -29.27
CA LEU A 717 -36.89 6.85 -29.63
C LEU A 717 -37.62 8.19 -29.70
N SER A 718 -37.02 9.30 -29.27
CA SER A 718 -37.64 10.61 -29.35
C SER A 718 -37.95 11.01 -30.83
N PRO A 719 -39.01 11.81 -31.09
CA PRO A 719 -39.34 12.28 -32.42
C PRO A 719 -38.18 13.04 -33.09
N GLU A 720 -37.49 13.88 -32.34
CA GLU A 720 -36.36 14.68 -32.84
C GLU A 720 -35.15 13.81 -33.24
N ALA A 721 -34.83 12.79 -32.42
CA ALA A 721 -33.76 11.85 -32.74
C ALA A 721 -34.07 11.06 -33.99
N LYS A 722 -35.31 10.56 -34.15
CA LYS A 722 -35.76 9.83 -35.32
C LYS A 722 -35.73 10.72 -36.59
N ALA A 723 -36.17 11.96 -36.49
CA ALA A 723 -36.13 12.91 -37.59
C ALA A 723 -34.71 13.18 -38.09
N ARG A 724 -33.74 13.18 -37.22
CA ARG A 724 -32.29 13.38 -37.49
C ARG A 724 -31.55 12.06 -37.79
N GLY A 725 -32.21 10.91 -37.73
CA GLY A 725 -31.60 9.59 -37.92
C GLY A 725 -30.61 9.19 -36.81
N TYR A 726 -30.75 9.75 -35.60
CA TYR A 726 -29.87 9.46 -34.48
C TYR A 726 -30.22 8.13 -33.83
N LYS A 727 -29.21 7.28 -33.66
CA LYS A 727 -29.32 5.99 -32.97
C LYS A 727 -28.75 6.09 -31.55
N GLU A 728 -28.90 5.03 -30.74
CA GLU A 728 -28.42 4.97 -29.35
C GLU A 728 -26.96 5.41 -29.16
N ASN A 729 -26.08 5.09 -30.14
CA ASN A 729 -24.66 5.45 -30.08
C ASN A 729 -24.42 6.96 -30.13
N ARG A 730 -25.35 7.76 -30.72
CA ARG A 730 -25.26 9.23 -30.74
C ARG A 730 -25.30 9.81 -29.31
N PHE A 731 -26.04 9.19 -28.41
CA PHE A 731 -26.21 9.59 -27.03
C PHE A 731 -25.18 8.97 -26.07
N SER A 732 -24.11 8.36 -26.61
CA SER A 732 -22.99 7.85 -25.82
C SER A 732 -21.82 8.85 -25.80
N PHE A 733 -21.36 9.25 -24.63
CA PHE A 733 -20.15 10.07 -24.51
C PHE A 733 -18.85 9.26 -24.70
N ASN A 734 -18.93 7.93 -24.82
CA ASN A 734 -17.77 7.06 -25.09
C ASN A 734 -17.47 6.88 -26.58
N VAL A 735 -18.45 7.16 -27.46
CA VAL A 735 -18.36 6.89 -28.89
C VAL A 735 -18.29 8.20 -29.67
N LYS A 736 -17.49 8.24 -30.75
CA LYS A 736 -17.42 9.38 -31.66
C LYS A 736 -18.79 9.65 -32.30
N GLY A 737 -19.07 10.93 -32.54
CA GLY A 737 -20.27 11.40 -33.26
C GLY A 737 -21.19 12.23 -32.37
N GLY A 738 -21.44 11.85 -31.09
CA GLY A 738 -22.29 12.62 -30.19
C GLY A 738 -21.55 13.30 -29.06
N ARG A 739 -20.35 12.85 -28.75
CA ARG A 739 -19.53 13.40 -27.65
C ARG A 739 -18.82 14.69 -28.03
N CYS A 740 -18.43 15.47 -27.07
CA CYS A 740 -17.48 16.56 -27.24
C CYS A 740 -16.10 16.00 -27.62
N GLU A 741 -15.56 16.35 -28.78
CA GLU A 741 -14.25 15.83 -29.21
C GLU A 741 -13.09 16.52 -28.53
N ALA A 742 -13.26 17.72 -27.96
CA ALA A 742 -12.20 18.43 -27.21
C ALA A 742 -11.81 17.70 -25.91
N CYS A 743 -12.81 17.20 -25.16
CA CYS A 743 -12.58 16.41 -23.95
C CYS A 743 -12.85 14.91 -24.15
N GLN A 744 -13.16 14.51 -25.37
CA GLN A 744 -13.49 13.13 -25.76
C GLN A 744 -14.61 12.49 -24.90
N GLY A 745 -15.52 13.31 -24.36
CA GLY A 745 -16.63 12.87 -23.52
C GLY A 745 -16.35 12.83 -22.01
N ASP A 746 -15.16 13.22 -21.57
CA ASP A 746 -14.84 13.29 -20.13
C ASP A 746 -15.59 14.42 -19.41
N GLY A 747 -15.95 15.50 -20.14
CA GLY A 747 -16.50 16.71 -19.56
C GLY A 747 -15.44 17.60 -18.89
N MET A 748 -14.27 17.06 -18.60
CA MET A 748 -13.15 17.71 -17.94
C MET A 748 -11.87 17.55 -18.76
N LYS A 749 -10.92 18.47 -18.57
CA LYS A 749 -9.55 18.36 -19.05
C LYS A 749 -8.64 18.05 -17.88
N ARG A 750 -7.78 17.06 -18.00
CA ARG A 750 -6.72 16.74 -17.05
C ARG A 750 -5.51 17.61 -17.36
N ILE A 751 -5.05 18.34 -16.36
CA ILE A 751 -3.79 19.09 -16.39
C ILE A 751 -2.79 18.32 -15.53
N GLU A 752 -1.79 17.74 -16.17
CA GLU A 752 -0.74 16.99 -15.46
C GLU A 752 0.21 17.96 -14.75
N MET A 753 0.30 17.80 -13.44
CA MET A 753 1.16 18.60 -12.56
C MET A 753 2.31 17.72 -12.07
N HIS A 754 3.51 17.85 -12.66
CA HIS A 754 4.66 16.95 -12.44
C HIS A 754 5.03 16.69 -10.96
N PHE A 755 4.74 17.61 -10.05
CA PHE A 755 5.08 17.50 -8.62
C PHE A 755 3.86 17.60 -7.69
N LEU A 756 2.67 17.82 -8.25
CA LEU A 756 1.40 17.96 -7.53
C LEU A 756 0.38 16.97 -8.09
N PRO A 757 -0.71 16.68 -7.37
CA PRO A 757 -1.82 15.90 -7.93
C PRO A 757 -2.37 16.56 -9.19
N ASP A 758 -2.77 15.73 -10.17
CA ASP A 758 -3.36 16.23 -11.41
C ASP A 758 -4.60 17.07 -11.15
N LEU A 759 -4.71 18.19 -11.83
CA LEU A 759 -5.85 19.09 -11.75
C LEU A 759 -6.87 18.74 -12.85
N TYR A 760 -8.13 18.63 -12.46
CA TYR A 760 -9.25 18.42 -13.39
C TYR A 760 -10.07 19.70 -13.48
N VAL A 761 -10.13 20.30 -14.68
CA VAL A 761 -10.92 21.52 -14.94
C VAL A 761 -12.03 21.23 -15.92
N PRO A 762 -13.20 21.88 -15.82
CA PRO A 762 -14.26 21.75 -16.82
C PRO A 762 -13.76 22.02 -18.24
N CYS A 763 -14.24 21.28 -19.21
CA CYS A 763 -13.87 21.48 -20.62
C CYS A 763 -14.42 22.81 -21.15
N ASP A 764 -13.58 23.68 -21.68
CA ASP A 764 -13.94 25.01 -22.17
C ASP A 764 -14.97 24.94 -23.33
N VAL A 765 -14.97 23.85 -24.10
CA VAL A 765 -15.83 23.71 -25.27
C VAL A 765 -17.23 23.26 -24.90
N CYS A 766 -17.35 22.21 -24.06
CA CYS A 766 -18.66 21.69 -23.67
C CYS A 766 -19.08 22.11 -22.26
N GLN A 767 -18.28 22.88 -21.53
CA GLN A 767 -18.58 23.39 -20.18
C GLN A 767 -19.06 22.30 -19.20
N GLY A 768 -18.46 21.11 -19.31
CA GLY A 768 -18.84 19.97 -18.45
C GLY A 768 -19.93 19.07 -19.04
N HIS A 769 -20.65 19.48 -20.08
CA HIS A 769 -21.80 18.73 -20.61
C HIS A 769 -21.47 17.43 -21.35
N ARG A 770 -20.21 17.13 -21.63
CA ARG A 770 -19.71 15.87 -22.28
C ARG A 770 -20.09 15.65 -23.74
N TYR A 771 -21.11 16.34 -24.26
CA TYR A 771 -21.65 16.17 -25.60
C TYR A 771 -21.40 17.38 -26.51
N ASN A 772 -21.54 17.17 -27.82
CA ASN A 772 -21.56 18.26 -28.77
C ASN A 772 -22.96 18.94 -28.78
N ARG A 773 -23.00 20.16 -29.32
CA ARG A 773 -24.19 21.00 -29.33
C ARG A 773 -25.40 20.32 -29.97
N GLU A 774 -25.19 19.66 -31.10
CA GLU A 774 -26.25 19.01 -31.89
C GLU A 774 -26.93 17.85 -31.12
N THR A 775 -26.18 17.11 -30.29
CA THR A 775 -26.73 16.06 -29.44
C THR A 775 -27.53 16.64 -28.26
N LEU A 776 -27.11 17.79 -27.74
CA LEU A 776 -27.80 18.48 -26.63
C LEU A 776 -29.11 19.15 -27.07
N GLU A 777 -29.32 19.40 -28.38
CA GLU A 777 -30.58 19.89 -28.89
C GLU A 777 -31.72 18.88 -28.83
N VAL A 778 -31.41 17.58 -28.75
CA VAL A 778 -32.43 16.53 -28.62
C VAL A 778 -32.89 16.43 -27.17
N THR A 779 -34.21 16.54 -26.99
CA THR A 779 -34.82 16.49 -25.66
C THR A 779 -35.73 15.28 -25.47
N TRP A 780 -35.89 14.84 -24.25
CA TRP A 780 -36.90 13.91 -23.76
C TRP A 780 -37.64 14.54 -22.58
N GLN A 781 -38.96 14.70 -22.67
CA GLN A 781 -39.77 15.43 -21.65
C GLN A 781 -39.18 16.80 -21.26
N GLY A 782 -38.62 17.54 -22.25
CA GLY A 782 -38.07 18.88 -22.04
C GLY A 782 -36.64 18.93 -21.45
N LYS A 783 -35.99 17.77 -21.26
CA LYS A 783 -34.62 17.68 -20.75
C LYS A 783 -33.69 17.05 -21.81
N ASN A 784 -32.49 17.60 -21.97
CA ASN A 784 -31.46 16.97 -22.79
C ASN A 784 -30.69 15.89 -21.97
N ILE A 785 -29.88 15.10 -22.67
CA ILE A 785 -29.20 13.95 -22.05
C ILE A 785 -28.17 14.36 -20.97
N SER A 786 -27.56 15.53 -21.08
CA SER A 786 -26.66 16.06 -20.06
C SER A 786 -27.43 16.49 -18.80
N GLU A 787 -28.57 17.17 -18.96
CA GLU A 787 -29.45 17.54 -17.86
C GLU A 787 -30.00 16.32 -17.11
N VAL A 788 -30.29 15.23 -17.83
CA VAL A 788 -30.69 13.95 -17.21
C VAL A 788 -29.54 13.33 -16.41
N LEU A 789 -28.31 13.40 -16.90
CA LEU A 789 -27.15 12.93 -16.13
C LEU A 789 -26.86 13.80 -14.90
N ASP A 790 -27.26 15.07 -14.93
CA ASP A 790 -27.13 16.00 -13.79
C ASP A 790 -28.23 15.86 -12.74
N MET A 791 -29.31 15.13 -13.06
CA MET A 791 -30.35 14.82 -12.07
C MET A 791 -29.81 13.94 -10.94
N THR A 792 -30.30 14.16 -9.74
CA THR A 792 -30.16 13.24 -8.62
C THR A 792 -30.98 11.97 -8.86
N VAL A 793 -30.66 10.86 -8.17
CA VAL A 793 -31.45 9.63 -8.23
C VAL A 793 -32.90 9.89 -7.80
N GLU A 794 -33.13 10.75 -6.78
CA GLU A 794 -34.46 11.11 -6.31
C GLU A 794 -35.27 11.88 -7.37
N GLU A 795 -34.67 12.89 -8.02
CA GLU A 795 -35.32 13.60 -9.14
C GLU A 795 -35.62 12.69 -10.31
N ALA A 796 -34.70 11.77 -10.63
CA ALA A 796 -34.85 10.81 -11.71
C ALA A 796 -35.98 9.80 -11.46
N LEU A 797 -36.29 9.45 -10.21
CA LEU A 797 -37.43 8.61 -9.86
C LEU A 797 -38.74 9.25 -10.31
N GLY A 798 -38.94 10.55 -10.03
CA GLY A 798 -40.12 11.28 -10.51
C GLY A 798 -40.16 11.44 -12.04
N PHE A 799 -39.00 11.70 -12.66
CA PHE A 799 -38.88 11.93 -14.10
C PHE A 799 -39.14 10.67 -14.95
N PHE A 800 -38.77 9.49 -14.45
CA PHE A 800 -38.92 8.21 -15.16
C PHE A 800 -40.03 7.32 -14.60
N GLU A 801 -41.02 7.86 -13.87
CA GLU A 801 -42.08 7.08 -13.21
C GLU A 801 -42.84 6.10 -14.11
N ASN A 802 -42.96 6.40 -15.40
CA ASN A 802 -43.65 5.56 -16.39
C ASN A 802 -42.70 4.53 -17.09
N HIS A 803 -41.46 4.34 -16.62
CA HIS A 803 -40.47 3.46 -17.23
C HIS A 803 -40.00 2.36 -16.23
N PRO A 804 -40.72 1.22 -16.12
CA PRO A 804 -40.46 0.22 -15.06
C PRO A 804 -39.04 -0.34 -15.01
N GLN A 805 -38.37 -0.49 -16.17
CA GLN A 805 -36.99 -0.99 -16.24
C GLN A 805 -35.98 0.02 -15.68
N ILE A 806 -36.22 1.30 -15.89
CA ILE A 806 -35.40 2.40 -15.34
C ILE A 806 -35.71 2.54 -13.84
N MET A 807 -36.98 2.58 -13.49
CA MET A 807 -37.46 2.69 -12.11
C MET A 807 -36.84 1.65 -11.19
N ARG A 808 -36.86 0.38 -11.59
CA ARG A 808 -36.27 -0.70 -10.80
C ARG A 808 -34.78 -0.42 -10.44
N LYS A 809 -34.00 0.15 -11.35
CA LYS A 809 -32.58 0.46 -11.10
C LYS A 809 -32.43 1.70 -10.21
N LEU A 810 -33.28 2.72 -10.40
CA LEU A 810 -33.29 3.92 -9.58
C LEU A 810 -33.73 3.62 -8.14
N GLU A 811 -34.77 2.78 -7.97
CA GLU A 811 -35.25 2.32 -6.66
C GLU A 811 -34.14 1.61 -5.89
N THR A 812 -33.35 0.72 -6.53
CA THR A 812 -32.22 0.08 -5.84
C THR A 812 -31.13 1.05 -5.40
N LEU A 813 -30.86 2.10 -6.19
CA LEU A 813 -29.92 3.16 -5.81
C LEU A 813 -30.48 4.00 -4.65
N TYR A 814 -31.77 4.28 -4.65
CA TYR A 814 -32.44 5.02 -3.59
C TYR A 814 -32.48 4.21 -2.26
N ASP A 815 -32.78 2.91 -2.35
CA ASP A 815 -32.86 1.98 -1.20
C ASP A 815 -31.52 1.87 -0.45
N VAL A 816 -30.39 1.93 -1.16
CA VAL A 816 -29.06 1.93 -0.52
C VAL A 816 -28.64 3.32 0.01
N GLY A 817 -29.56 4.30 0.02
CA GLY A 817 -29.32 5.64 0.56
C GLY A 817 -28.55 6.58 -0.38
N LEU A 818 -28.58 6.37 -1.69
CA LEU A 818 -27.91 7.20 -2.69
C LEU A 818 -28.87 8.16 -3.44
N GLY A 819 -30.04 8.50 -2.82
CA GLY A 819 -31.03 9.41 -3.43
C GLY A 819 -30.48 10.77 -3.84
N TYR A 820 -29.51 11.29 -3.10
CA TYR A 820 -28.88 12.58 -3.34
C TYR A 820 -27.85 12.58 -4.47
N MET A 821 -27.38 11.42 -4.91
CA MET A 821 -26.29 11.27 -5.88
C MET A 821 -26.75 11.60 -7.29
N LYS A 822 -25.95 12.34 -8.06
CA LYS A 822 -26.22 12.61 -9.47
C LYS A 822 -25.95 11.36 -10.31
N LEU A 823 -26.81 11.08 -11.30
CA LEU A 823 -26.68 9.94 -12.21
C LEU A 823 -25.34 9.94 -12.97
N GLY A 824 -24.87 11.11 -13.38
CA GLY A 824 -23.61 11.32 -14.12
C GLY A 824 -22.41 11.68 -13.28
N GLN A 825 -22.48 11.59 -11.94
CA GLN A 825 -21.36 11.91 -11.05
C GLN A 825 -20.13 11.06 -11.39
N ALA A 826 -18.98 11.70 -11.59
CA ALA A 826 -17.77 11.01 -11.97
C ALA A 826 -17.30 10.04 -10.87
N SER A 827 -16.88 8.84 -11.24
CA SER A 827 -16.39 7.82 -10.29
C SER A 827 -15.21 8.31 -9.43
N THR A 828 -14.42 9.24 -9.94
CA THR A 828 -13.26 9.83 -9.25
C THR A 828 -13.64 10.79 -8.12
N THR A 829 -14.91 11.22 -8.06
CA THR A 829 -15.43 12.10 -7.00
C THR A 829 -16.24 11.35 -5.94
N LEU A 830 -16.47 10.05 -6.14
CA LEU A 830 -17.18 9.22 -5.18
C LEU A 830 -16.28 8.83 -4.00
N SER A 831 -16.84 8.85 -2.80
CA SER A 831 -16.21 8.22 -1.64
C SER A 831 -16.19 6.69 -1.79
N GLY A 832 -15.30 6.00 -1.04
CA GLY A 832 -15.23 4.53 -1.06
C GLY A 832 -16.57 3.88 -0.69
N GLY A 833 -17.27 4.41 0.32
CA GLY A 833 -18.59 3.92 0.73
C GLY A 833 -19.69 4.16 -0.31
N GLU A 834 -19.67 5.30 -1.02
CA GLU A 834 -20.59 5.56 -2.13
C GLU A 834 -20.38 4.59 -3.29
N ALA A 835 -19.11 4.36 -3.68
CA ALA A 835 -18.75 3.41 -4.72
C ALA A 835 -19.23 1.98 -4.36
N GLN A 836 -19.07 1.58 -3.12
CA GLN A 836 -19.52 0.28 -2.60
C GLN A 836 -21.04 0.14 -2.66
N ARG A 837 -21.78 1.19 -2.26
CA ARG A 837 -23.25 1.19 -2.34
C ARG A 837 -23.77 1.16 -3.78
N VAL A 838 -23.09 1.81 -4.75
CA VAL A 838 -23.44 1.69 -6.17
C VAL A 838 -23.25 0.25 -6.66
N LYS A 839 -22.18 -0.44 -6.25
CA LYS A 839 -21.96 -1.86 -6.55
C LYS A 839 -23.08 -2.72 -5.97
N LEU A 840 -23.43 -2.49 -4.70
CA LEU A 840 -24.52 -3.20 -4.00
C LEU A 840 -25.87 -3.00 -4.71
N ALA A 841 -26.24 -1.77 -5.06
CA ALA A 841 -27.46 -1.45 -5.81
C ALA A 841 -27.53 -2.18 -7.15
N THR A 842 -26.38 -2.29 -7.84
CA THR A 842 -26.29 -3.01 -9.12
C THR A 842 -26.65 -4.48 -8.97
N GLU A 843 -26.14 -5.14 -7.94
CA GLU A 843 -26.42 -6.55 -7.68
C GLU A 843 -27.87 -6.77 -7.20
N LEU A 844 -28.41 -5.88 -6.38
CA LEU A 844 -29.82 -5.89 -5.98
C LEU A 844 -30.79 -5.78 -7.16
N SER A 845 -30.41 -5.07 -8.20
CA SER A 845 -31.24 -4.92 -9.42
C SER A 845 -31.31 -6.20 -10.26
N ARG A 846 -30.45 -7.20 -10.00
CA ARG A 846 -30.37 -8.47 -10.71
C ARG A 846 -31.30 -9.51 -10.07
N LYS A 847 -31.68 -10.51 -10.84
CA LYS A 847 -32.48 -11.64 -10.33
C LYS A 847 -31.59 -12.54 -9.47
N ALA A 848 -31.97 -12.78 -8.21
CA ALA A 848 -31.26 -13.68 -7.30
C ALA A 848 -31.43 -15.15 -7.73
N THR A 849 -30.34 -15.94 -7.63
CA THR A 849 -30.35 -17.40 -7.86
C THR A 849 -30.56 -18.18 -6.56
N GLY A 850 -30.34 -17.56 -5.40
CA GLY A 850 -30.39 -18.18 -4.08
C GLY A 850 -29.15 -19.04 -3.75
N LYS A 851 -28.11 -19.03 -4.60
CA LYS A 851 -26.84 -19.76 -4.41
C LYS A 851 -25.62 -18.86 -4.57
N THR A 852 -25.82 -17.55 -4.59
CA THR A 852 -24.72 -16.58 -4.70
C THR A 852 -24.18 -16.25 -3.32
N ILE A 853 -22.84 -16.19 -3.20
CA ILE A 853 -22.18 -15.64 -2.02
C ILE A 853 -21.73 -14.21 -2.28
N TYR A 854 -22.17 -13.29 -1.44
CA TYR A 854 -21.77 -11.89 -1.44
C TYR A 854 -20.70 -11.67 -0.36
N LEU A 855 -19.56 -11.13 -0.74
CA LEU A 855 -18.51 -10.70 0.18
C LEU A 855 -18.53 -9.17 0.26
N LEU A 856 -18.62 -8.63 1.46
CA LEU A 856 -18.59 -7.19 1.72
C LEU A 856 -17.45 -6.88 2.67
N ASP A 857 -16.64 -5.86 2.33
CA ASP A 857 -15.53 -5.42 3.16
C ASP A 857 -15.86 -4.06 3.77
N GLU A 858 -16.10 -4.04 5.09
CA GLU A 858 -16.45 -2.86 5.90
C GLU A 858 -17.51 -1.96 5.26
N PRO A 859 -18.73 -2.48 4.96
CA PRO A 859 -19.75 -1.73 4.23
C PRO A 859 -20.38 -0.57 5.01
N THR A 860 -20.15 -0.45 6.31
CA THR A 860 -20.63 0.65 7.15
C THR A 860 -19.72 1.87 7.17
N THR A 861 -18.57 1.79 6.48
CA THR A 861 -17.60 2.89 6.39
C THR A 861 -18.27 4.20 5.92
N GLY A 862 -18.12 5.27 6.70
CA GLY A 862 -18.66 6.60 6.39
C GLY A 862 -20.19 6.71 6.45
N LEU A 863 -20.86 5.77 7.11
CA LEU A 863 -22.31 5.76 7.25
C LEU A 863 -22.76 6.29 8.61
N HIS A 864 -23.72 7.19 8.57
CA HIS A 864 -24.49 7.55 9.75
C HIS A 864 -25.37 6.38 10.22
N MET A 865 -25.70 6.29 11.51
CA MET A 865 -26.49 5.20 12.12
C MET A 865 -27.81 4.92 11.35
N ALA A 866 -28.48 5.94 10.84
CA ALA A 866 -29.69 5.77 10.03
C ALA A 866 -29.41 5.15 8.64
N ASP A 867 -28.23 5.41 8.06
CA ASP A 867 -27.81 4.77 6.80
C ASP A 867 -27.35 3.33 7.04
N VAL A 868 -26.80 3.02 8.22
CA VAL A 868 -26.47 1.65 8.66
C VAL A 868 -27.75 0.82 8.79
N ASP A 869 -28.81 1.38 9.36
CA ASP A 869 -30.13 0.70 9.45
C ASP A 869 -30.68 0.33 8.06
N ARG A 870 -30.63 1.26 7.10
CA ARG A 870 -31.00 0.98 5.70
C ARG A 870 -30.15 -0.11 5.07
N LEU A 871 -28.82 -0.06 5.30
CA LEU A 871 -27.90 -1.08 4.80
C LEU A 871 -28.25 -2.47 5.37
N ILE A 872 -28.50 -2.57 6.67
CA ILE A 872 -28.91 -3.81 7.33
C ILE A 872 -30.15 -4.39 6.66
N GLN A 873 -31.19 -3.58 6.41
CA GLN A 873 -32.41 -4.02 5.72
C GLN A 873 -32.09 -4.58 4.31
N VAL A 874 -31.14 -3.99 3.61
CA VAL A 874 -30.69 -4.46 2.30
C VAL A 874 -29.98 -5.82 2.42
N LEU A 875 -29.06 -5.98 3.37
CA LEU A 875 -28.34 -7.23 3.62
C LEU A 875 -29.31 -8.35 4.02
N GLN A 876 -30.32 -8.04 4.85
CA GLN A 876 -31.37 -8.98 5.24
C GLN A 876 -32.19 -9.43 4.01
N ARG A 877 -32.61 -8.52 3.12
CA ARG A 877 -33.30 -8.87 1.86
C ARG A 877 -32.48 -9.80 0.96
N LEU A 878 -31.14 -9.58 0.85
CA LEU A 878 -30.26 -10.47 0.09
C LEU A 878 -30.22 -11.87 0.69
N THR A 879 -30.13 -11.96 2.00
CA THR A 879 -30.11 -13.23 2.73
C THR A 879 -31.46 -13.95 2.66
N ASP A 880 -32.58 -13.23 2.80
CA ASP A 880 -33.93 -13.77 2.67
C ASP A 880 -34.25 -14.35 1.27
N ALA A 881 -33.53 -13.85 0.25
CA ALA A 881 -33.59 -14.42 -1.10
C ALA A 881 -32.76 -15.73 -1.25
N GLY A 882 -32.24 -16.30 -0.16
CA GLY A 882 -31.53 -17.57 -0.09
C GLY A 882 -30.00 -17.44 -0.33
N ASN A 883 -29.47 -16.24 -0.53
CA ASN A 883 -28.05 -16.05 -0.75
C ASN A 883 -27.25 -16.10 0.55
N SER A 884 -25.96 -16.37 0.44
CA SER A 884 -25.02 -16.24 1.55
C SER A 884 -24.40 -14.84 1.55
N VAL A 885 -24.35 -14.18 2.70
CA VAL A 885 -23.75 -12.86 2.85
C VAL A 885 -22.66 -12.94 3.90
N LEU A 886 -21.41 -12.72 3.49
CA LEU A 886 -20.23 -12.72 4.36
C LEU A 886 -19.68 -11.30 4.42
N VAL A 887 -19.63 -10.72 5.62
CA VAL A 887 -19.25 -9.32 5.86
C VAL A 887 -18.06 -9.23 6.79
N ILE A 888 -17.00 -8.52 6.40
CA ILE A 888 -15.96 -8.09 7.35
C ILE A 888 -16.50 -6.82 8.00
N GLU A 889 -16.65 -6.80 9.34
CA GLU A 889 -17.25 -5.67 10.03
C GLU A 889 -16.71 -5.44 11.44
N HIS A 890 -16.79 -4.17 11.85
CA HIS A 890 -16.49 -3.68 13.19
C HIS A 890 -17.70 -2.99 13.86
N ASN A 891 -18.69 -2.60 13.08
CA ASN A 891 -19.90 -1.93 13.57
C ASN A 891 -20.77 -2.91 14.35
N LEU A 892 -21.00 -2.63 15.64
CA LEU A 892 -21.75 -3.50 16.54
C LEU A 892 -23.22 -3.67 16.12
N ASP A 893 -23.82 -2.69 15.45
CA ASP A 893 -25.20 -2.78 14.97
C ASP A 893 -25.37 -3.83 13.87
N VAL A 894 -24.39 -3.94 12.97
CA VAL A 894 -24.37 -5.01 11.94
C VAL A 894 -24.04 -6.36 12.56
N ILE A 895 -23.07 -6.38 13.49
CA ILE A 895 -22.61 -7.62 14.14
C ILE A 895 -23.76 -8.23 14.96
N LYS A 896 -24.50 -7.42 15.76
CA LYS A 896 -25.59 -7.91 16.60
C LYS A 896 -26.79 -8.47 15.82
N VAL A 897 -26.99 -8.03 14.57
CA VAL A 897 -28.09 -8.51 13.71
C VAL A 897 -27.68 -9.68 12.81
N SER A 898 -26.41 -10.08 12.77
CA SER A 898 -25.92 -11.20 11.98
C SER A 898 -26.41 -12.55 12.54
N ASP A 899 -26.51 -13.57 11.69
CA ASP A 899 -26.91 -14.92 12.09
C ASP A 899 -25.72 -15.70 12.68
N HIS A 900 -24.51 -15.39 12.24
CA HIS A 900 -23.30 -16.09 12.65
C HIS A 900 -22.09 -15.13 12.67
N ILE A 901 -21.16 -15.36 13.58
CA ILE A 901 -19.93 -14.61 13.74
C ILE A 901 -18.74 -15.56 13.67
N ILE A 902 -17.67 -15.13 13.02
CA ILE A 902 -16.35 -15.73 13.05
C ILE A 902 -15.38 -14.65 13.56
N ASP A 903 -14.94 -14.78 14.81
CA ASP A 903 -14.08 -13.78 15.46
C ASP A 903 -12.61 -14.20 15.41
N LEU A 904 -11.78 -13.39 14.77
CA LEU A 904 -10.34 -13.63 14.59
C LEU A 904 -9.52 -12.80 15.58
N GLY A 905 -8.49 -13.39 16.15
CA GLY A 905 -7.66 -12.71 17.12
C GLY A 905 -6.56 -13.60 17.69
N PRO A 906 -6.26 -13.43 18.98
CA PRO A 906 -6.79 -12.41 19.90
C PRO A 906 -6.24 -11.00 19.63
N GLU A 907 -5.02 -10.89 19.06
CA GLU A 907 -4.32 -9.62 18.79
C GLU A 907 -4.13 -9.40 17.28
N GLY A 908 -3.50 -8.29 16.90
CA GLY A 908 -3.07 -8.01 15.54
C GLY A 908 -1.68 -8.58 15.22
N GLY A 909 -1.37 -8.71 13.91
CA GLY A 909 -0.07 -9.18 13.42
C GLY A 909 0.28 -10.61 13.85
N SER A 910 1.50 -10.82 14.34
CA SER A 910 1.97 -12.14 14.79
C SER A 910 1.21 -12.69 16.01
N GLY A 911 0.58 -11.82 16.80
CA GLY A 911 -0.28 -12.21 17.93
C GLY A 911 -1.69 -12.64 17.52
N GLY A 912 -2.08 -12.42 16.24
CA GLY A 912 -3.37 -12.79 15.69
C GLY A 912 -3.35 -14.09 14.89
N GLY A 913 -4.29 -14.22 13.96
CA GLY A 913 -4.33 -15.30 12.98
C GLY A 913 -4.97 -16.60 13.46
N THR A 914 -5.70 -16.57 14.57
CA THR A 914 -6.47 -17.72 15.07
C THR A 914 -7.95 -17.37 15.18
N VAL A 915 -8.83 -18.39 15.15
CA VAL A 915 -10.26 -18.22 15.46
C VAL A 915 -10.40 -18.22 16.98
N VAL A 916 -10.89 -17.12 17.54
CA VAL A 916 -11.10 -16.94 18.98
C VAL A 916 -12.49 -17.42 19.38
N ALA A 917 -13.48 -17.10 18.58
CA ALA A 917 -14.87 -17.48 18.82
C ALA A 917 -15.61 -17.70 17.49
N GLU A 918 -16.55 -18.64 17.48
CA GLU A 918 -17.42 -18.96 16.35
C GLU A 918 -18.82 -19.28 16.88
N GLY A 919 -19.87 -18.72 16.26
CA GLY A 919 -21.26 -19.00 16.67
C GLY A 919 -22.21 -17.82 16.46
N THR A 920 -23.37 -17.87 17.09
CA THR A 920 -24.31 -16.72 17.08
C THR A 920 -23.76 -15.56 17.90
N PRO A 921 -24.23 -14.32 17.70
CA PRO A 921 -23.81 -13.18 18.50
C PRO A 921 -23.90 -13.42 20.02
N GLU A 922 -24.96 -14.11 20.46
CA GLU A 922 -25.18 -14.44 21.87
C GLU A 922 -24.11 -15.42 22.40
N GLN A 923 -23.72 -16.42 21.57
CA GLN A 923 -22.67 -17.37 21.93
C GLN A 923 -21.31 -16.72 21.99
N VAL A 924 -20.97 -15.87 21.01
CA VAL A 924 -19.68 -15.14 20.99
C VAL A 924 -19.59 -14.16 22.16
N ALA A 925 -20.69 -13.55 22.57
CA ALA A 925 -20.72 -12.66 23.74
C ALA A 925 -20.36 -13.37 25.06
N GLU A 926 -20.49 -14.69 25.15
CA GLU A 926 -20.11 -15.45 26.35
C GLU A 926 -18.62 -15.84 26.38
N VAL A 927 -17.90 -15.73 25.25
CA VAL A 927 -16.47 -16.09 25.15
C VAL A 927 -15.62 -14.98 25.74
N ARG A 928 -14.89 -15.26 26.81
CA ARG A 928 -14.08 -14.27 27.56
C ARG A 928 -12.89 -13.75 26.78
N GLU A 929 -12.32 -14.56 25.91
CA GLU A 929 -11.15 -14.24 25.08
C GLU A 929 -11.50 -13.36 23.88
N SER A 930 -12.78 -13.20 23.57
CA SER A 930 -13.28 -12.40 22.45
C SER A 930 -13.49 -10.95 22.88
N TYR A 931 -12.68 -10.05 22.36
CA TYR A 931 -12.91 -8.61 22.53
C TYR A 931 -14.24 -8.19 21.88
N THR A 932 -14.56 -8.72 20.71
CA THR A 932 -15.87 -8.48 20.05
C THR A 932 -17.01 -8.92 20.96
N GLY A 933 -16.88 -10.08 21.62
CA GLY A 933 -17.86 -10.60 22.56
C GLY A 933 -18.08 -9.67 23.77
N GLU A 934 -17.04 -9.08 24.29
CA GLU A 934 -17.11 -8.13 25.42
C GLU A 934 -17.98 -6.90 25.07
N TYR A 935 -17.78 -6.34 23.88
CA TYR A 935 -18.57 -5.18 23.43
C TYR A 935 -20.00 -5.56 23.03
N LEU A 936 -20.21 -6.75 22.46
CA LEU A 936 -21.54 -7.25 22.12
C LEU A 936 -22.47 -7.36 23.34
N LYS A 937 -21.96 -7.73 24.51
CA LYS A 937 -22.75 -7.76 25.77
C LYS A 937 -23.46 -6.46 26.11
N LYS A 938 -22.96 -5.33 25.58
CA LYS A 938 -23.52 -4.01 25.87
C LYS A 938 -24.71 -3.68 24.97
N VAL A 939 -24.84 -4.37 23.82
CA VAL A 939 -25.81 -4.03 22.76
C VAL A 939 -26.79 -5.16 22.44
N LEU A 940 -26.60 -6.39 22.97
CA LEU A 940 -27.52 -7.51 22.95
C LEU A 940 -28.50 -7.41 24.14
#